data_122e626fb5baea5f24be67fc7d441cd3
#
_entry.id   122e626fb5baea5f24be67fc7d441cd3
#
_cell.length_a   1.000
_cell.length_b   1.000
_cell.length_c   1.000
_cell.angle_alpha   90.00
_cell.angle_beta   90.00
_cell.angle_gamma   90.00
#
_symmetry.space_group_name_H-M   'P 1'
#
loop_
_entity.id
_entity.type
_entity.pdbx_description
1 polymer ?
#
loop_
_entity_poly.entity_id
_entity_poly.type
_entity_poly.pdbx_seq_one_letter_code
_entity_poly.pdbx_strand_id
1 'polypeptide(L)'
;MSEETPFTPRLGRIGDQGIGSGRRASRKLRRAIAKLPKARRPAFTGARSGAGRAAGTRGLKTGRLSRLHMRRVVVKVHIARGGRSGPGLYRAHLGYLQRDGVDRGGEGGVLYDRESDSVDARGFLERSEQDRHQFRIIVSPEDGARLGDLKSATRELMAQMERDLGRRLDWVAVDHHNTGHPHTHIVIRGRDARMRDVVIARDYLMNGLRETAEDLVTQRLGPRRALEIAQARESEVSQDRWTGLDREIDAALEGGRIALGEASGSRARFDRAVKLRRLRHLESLGLARRLDERPFEMKTGWQDRLKREARRGDIIRTLAAEYTRQGKAVYFIEELKPGTDRIRGLVKAYGPEDELRDTRFLLVEDFDGRVWHVPAGAVDMAAPPLEGAVVELRRASTMARASDRAIAAVAEAAGGVWSEALHARHDPGSKPDYRLSLKRRLEALRRAGIGARLATGEWLVGEDFLERAASHEARASGGVRLAVLSWVPAEQQVRFRGETWLDRATDAEAPAETSIGRLLAQRQAWLREQGYLGEGQDRLSDDQRARLRGMELTRASAAIAARTSREALTLQPGDGFEGTLEGRVDLGAGRMAIVGNAKEFTLVPWREALGRQIGRELSIQRTARGLSWSLGMERARGLAR
;
A
#
# COMPACT_ATOMS: atom_id res chain seq x y z
N MET A 1 -14.87 44.32 28.13
CA MET A 1 -14.07 43.63 27.12
C MET A 1 -12.66 43.59 27.68
N SER A 2 -12.29 42.51 28.36
CA SER A 2 -10.95 42.33 28.95
C SER A 2 -10.12 41.55 27.92
N GLU A 3 -9.11 42.20 27.40
CA GLU A 3 -8.09 41.59 26.53
C GLU A 3 -7.37 40.47 27.30
N GLU A 4 -7.60 39.22 26.91
CA GLU A 4 -6.82 38.09 27.37
C GLU A 4 -5.42 38.17 26.72
N THR A 5 -4.44 38.60 27.49
CA THR A 5 -3.02 38.54 27.12
C THR A 5 -2.62 37.07 26.86
N PRO A 6 -1.93 36.78 25.74
CA PRO A 6 -1.50 35.41 25.43
C PRO A 6 -0.53 34.91 26.52
N PHE A 7 -0.85 33.74 27.07
CA PHE A 7 -0.03 33.09 28.09
C PHE A 7 1.32 32.70 27.51
N THR A 8 2.35 33.44 27.91
CA THR A 8 3.76 33.08 27.64
C THR A 8 4.27 32.28 28.83
N PRO A 9 4.62 31.00 28.69
CA PRO A 9 5.11 30.20 29.80
C PRO A 9 6.48 30.75 30.25
N ARG A 10 6.55 31.43 31.40
CA ARG A 10 7.79 31.71 32.08
C ARG A 10 8.30 30.40 32.69
N LEU A 11 9.35 29.83 32.09
CA LEU A 11 10.09 28.72 32.68
C LEU A 11 10.76 29.22 33.97
N GLY A 12 10.12 28.94 35.09
CA GLY A 12 10.77 29.10 36.39
C GLY A 12 12.05 28.26 36.39
N ARG A 13 13.12 28.74 37.07
CA ARG A 13 14.37 28.01 37.28
C ARG A 13 14.04 26.60 37.74
N ILE A 14 14.24 25.62 36.87
CA ILE A 14 14.26 24.20 37.25
C ILE A 14 15.59 24.03 37.97
N GLY A 15 15.55 24.18 39.29
CA GLY A 15 16.71 23.98 40.12
C GLY A 15 17.26 22.57 39.94
N ASP A 16 18.58 22.50 39.96
CA ASP A 16 19.42 21.30 39.84
C ASP A 16 19.27 20.32 41.04
N GLN A 17 18.07 20.19 41.60
CA GLN A 17 17.74 19.30 42.73
C GLN A 17 17.34 17.90 42.29
N GLY A 18 17.94 17.36 41.24
CA GLY A 18 17.50 16.06 40.68
C GLY A 18 18.47 14.90 40.79
N ILE A 19 19.73 15.11 41.18
CA ILE A 19 20.75 14.03 41.12
C ILE A 19 20.67 13.05 42.31
N GLY A 20 20.12 13.47 43.45
CA GLY A 20 20.02 12.63 44.66
C GLY A 20 18.82 11.67 44.73
N SER A 21 17.67 12.06 44.19
CA SER A 21 16.42 11.28 44.27
C SER A 21 16.31 10.17 43.23
N GLY A 22 16.97 10.33 42.06
CA GLY A 22 16.96 9.32 41.00
C GLY A 22 17.63 8.00 41.37
N ARG A 23 18.60 8.00 42.29
CA ARG A 23 19.25 6.77 42.77
C ARG A 23 18.33 5.90 43.61
N ARG A 24 17.43 6.50 44.39
CA ARG A 24 16.44 5.74 45.21
C ARG A 24 15.29 5.21 44.37
N ALA A 25 14.81 5.96 43.40
CA ALA A 25 13.76 5.53 42.47
C ALA A 25 14.24 4.39 41.54
N SER A 26 15.48 4.45 41.06
CA SER A 26 16.05 3.38 40.22
C SER A 26 16.31 2.10 40.97
N ARG A 27 16.67 2.17 42.29
CA ARG A 27 16.79 0.98 43.16
C ARG A 27 15.45 0.32 43.45
N LYS A 28 14.39 1.10 43.67
CA LYS A 28 13.01 0.56 43.85
C LYS A 28 12.51 -0.09 42.56
N LEU A 29 12.74 0.53 41.39
CA LEU A 29 12.35 -0.01 40.08
C LEU A 29 13.11 -1.30 39.77
N ARG A 30 14.42 -1.38 40.05
CA ARG A 30 15.20 -2.62 39.91
C ARG A 30 14.72 -3.75 40.79
N ARG A 31 14.30 -3.47 42.03
CA ARG A 31 13.70 -4.46 42.95
C ARG A 31 12.31 -4.88 42.49
N ALA A 32 11.51 -4.00 41.91
CA ALA A 32 10.19 -4.31 41.36
C ALA A 32 10.30 -5.19 40.09
N ILE A 33 11.24 -4.89 39.20
CA ILE A 33 11.51 -5.68 37.97
C ILE A 33 12.06 -7.07 38.34
N ALA A 34 12.88 -7.19 39.40
CA ALA A 34 13.41 -8.48 39.84
C ALA A 34 12.35 -9.39 40.49
N LYS A 35 11.20 -8.82 40.92
CA LYS A 35 10.08 -9.55 41.50
C LYS A 35 8.97 -9.96 40.52
N LEU A 36 9.06 -9.53 39.26
CA LEU A 36 8.14 -9.98 38.21
C LEU A 36 8.39 -11.47 37.92
N PRO A 37 7.36 -12.32 37.88
CA PRO A 37 7.53 -13.72 37.51
C PRO A 37 8.17 -13.78 36.15
N LYS A 38 9.31 -14.46 36.02
CA LYS A 38 9.98 -14.72 34.75
C LYS A 38 9.01 -15.56 33.91
N ALA A 39 8.31 -14.94 32.97
CA ALA A 39 7.53 -15.67 31.98
C ALA A 39 8.48 -16.69 31.32
N ARG A 40 8.17 -17.98 31.42
CA ARG A 40 8.90 -19.05 30.73
C ARG A 40 8.85 -18.74 29.25
N ARG A 41 9.95 -18.24 28.71
CA ARG A 41 10.14 -18.11 27.27
C ARG A 41 10.25 -19.52 26.71
N PRO A 42 9.50 -19.88 25.64
CA PRO A 42 9.71 -21.16 24.98
C PRO A 42 11.15 -21.23 24.51
N ALA A 43 11.79 -22.37 24.76
CA ALA A 43 13.16 -22.65 24.35
C ALA A 43 13.26 -22.55 22.83
N PHE A 44 14.09 -21.65 22.35
CA PHE A 44 14.33 -21.45 20.93
C PHE A 44 15.35 -22.50 20.47
N THR A 45 14.88 -23.59 19.92
CA THR A 45 15.72 -24.64 19.33
C THR A 45 15.78 -24.46 17.82
N GLY A 46 16.87 -23.94 17.31
CA GLY A 46 17.11 -23.85 15.88
C GLY A 46 18.14 -22.78 15.54
N ALA A 47 19.03 -23.07 14.60
CA ALA A 47 20.16 -22.26 14.14
C ALA A 47 19.76 -20.92 13.48
N ARG A 48 18.95 -20.12 14.18
CA ARG A 48 18.57 -18.76 13.83
C ARG A 48 19.25 -17.82 14.80
N SER A 49 20.49 -17.52 14.51
CA SER A 49 21.37 -16.78 15.40
C SER A 49 21.05 -15.29 15.39
N GLY A 50 21.03 -14.70 16.56
CA GLY A 50 21.67 -13.43 16.80
C GLY A 50 20.83 -12.24 17.20
N ALA A 51 19.57 -12.08 16.83
CA ALA A 51 18.86 -10.83 17.08
C ALA A 51 18.18 -10.69 18.46
N GLY A 52 18.12 -11.77 19.23
CA GLY A 52 17.38 -11.77 20.52
C GLY A 52 18.18 -11.30 21.73
N ARG A 53 19.49 -11.18 21.66
CA ARG A 53 20.35 -10.79 22.80
C ARG A 53 20.64 -9.28 22.88
N ALA A 54 20.54 -8.58 21.76
CA ALA A 54 20.95 -7.19 21.69
C ALA A 54 19.92 -6.18 22.22
N ALA A 55 18.62 -6.50 22.16
CA ALA A 55 17.57 -5.60 22.60
C ALA A 55 17.54 -5.36 24.12
N GLY A 56 18.10 -6.28 24.91
CA GLY A 56 18.05 -6.18 26.37
C GLY A 56 19.19 -5.43 27.05
N THR A 57 20.27 -5.09 26.35
CA THR A 57 21.50 -4.60 27.01
C THR A 57 21.94 -3.20 26.64
N ARG A 58 21.29 -2.54 25.66
CA ARG A 58 21.75 -1.25 25.13
C ARG A 58 21.08 -0.01 25.66
N GLY A 59 19.92 -0.07 26.24
CA GLY A 59 19.37 1.03 27.02
C GLY A 59 20.26 1.48 28.21
N LEU A 60 21.49 0.98 28.26
CA LEU A 60 22.43 1.18 29.37
C LEU A 60 23.56 2.16 29.06
N LYS A 61 23.84 2.52 27.81
CA LYS A 61 24.94 3.46 27.51
C LYS A 61 24.54 4.94 27.64
N THR A 62 23.33 5.30 27.33
CA THR A 62 22.72 6.61 27.66
C THR A 62 21.86 6.56 28.92
N GLY A 63 21.99 5.54 29.73
CA GLY A 63 21.13 5.09 30.85
C GLY A 63 20.81 6.09 31.96
N ARG A 64 20.79 7.37 31.70
CA ARG A 64 20.43 8.41 32.66
C ARG A 64 19.51 9.51 32.11
N LEU A 65 19.27 9.56 30.82
CA LEU A 65 18.33 10.52 30.26
C LEU A 65 16.91 9.93 30.30
N SER A 66 15.94 10.69 30.77
CA SER A 66 14.55 10.28 30.61
C SER A 66 14.24 10.25 29.10
N ARG A 67 13.34 9.35 28.67
CA ARG A 67 12.90 9.28 27.26
C ARG A 67 12.45 10.63 26.69
N LEU A 68 12.07 11.58 27.56
CA LEU A 68 11.66 12.92 27.16
C LEU A 68 12.83 13.76 26.60
N HIS A 69 14.06 13.52 27.06
CA HIS A 69 15.24 14.22 26.62
C HIS A 69 15.97 13.56 25.44
N MET A 70 15.55 12.36 25.06
CA MET A 70 16.06 11.72 23.85
C MET A 70 15.55 12.43 22.60
N ARG A 71 16.41 12.56 21.58
CA ARG A 71 16.00 13.03 20.26
C ARG A 71 15.08 12.00 19.64
N ARG A 72 13.98 12.43 19.08
CA ARG A 72 12.97 11.54 18.49
C ARG A 72 13.36 11.15 17.08
N VAL A 73 13.24 9.86 16.77
CA VAL A 73 13.42 9.33 15.42
C VAL A 73 12.22 8.46 15.08
N VAL A 74 11.60 8.75 13.95
CA VAL A 74 10.58 7.87 13.38
C VAL A 74 11.30 6.80 12.57
N VAL A 75 11.11 5.54 12.94
CA VAL A 75 11.58 4.39 12.17
C VAL A 75 10.37 3.59 11.71
N LYS A 76 10.20 3.49 10.41
CA LYS A 76 9.18 2.65 9.78
C LYS A 76 9.87 1.49 9.08
N VAL A 77 9.37 0.28 9.24
CA VAL A 77 9.93 -0.93 8.61
C VAL A 77 8.85 -1.70 7.88
N HIS A 78 9.16 -2.11 6.66
CA HIS A 78 8.34 -3.02 5.87
C HIS A 78 9.20 -4.18 5.35
N ILE A 79 8.64 -5.39 5.35
CA ILE A 79 9.28 -6.57 4.76
C ILE A 79 8.54 -6.88 3.46
N ALA A 80 9.12 -6.43 2.35
CA ALA A 80 8.62 -6.75 1.03
C ALA A 80 8.94 -8.20 0.71
N ARG A 81 7.93 -8.99 0.37
CA ARG A 81 8.11 -10.40 0.04
C ARG A 81 8.38 -10.52 -1.46
N GLY A 82 9.51 -11.16 -1.77
CA GLY A 82 9.79 -11.63 -3.11
C GLY A 82 8.80 -12.73 -3.52
N GLY A 83 8.73 -13.01 -4.77
CA GLY A 83 7.94 -14.04 -5.40
C GLY A 83 8.22 -13.93 -6.89
N ARG A 84 7.40 -14.50 -7.76
CA ARG A 84 7.59 -14.35 -9.22
C ARG A 84 7.61 -12.89 -9.70
N SER A 85 6.92 -12.00 -9.00
CA SER A 85 6.91 -10.56 -9.28
C SER A 85 7.96 -9.77 -8.49
N GLY A 86 8.75 -10.42 -7.62
CA GLY A 86 9.69 -9.78 -6.71
C GLY A 86 10.73 -8.89 -7.39
N PRO A 87 11.45 -9.36 -8.43
CA PRO A 87 12.44 -8.54 -9.13
C PRO A 87 11.87 -7.25 -9.72
N GLY A 88 10.66 -7.32 -10.31
CA GLY A 88 9.96 -6.15 -10.84
C GLY A 88 9.55 -5.16 -9.75
N LEU A 89 9.07 -5.65 -8.61
CA LEU A 89 8.69 -4.82 -7.45
C LEU A 89 9.92 -4.16 -6.81
N TYR A 90 11.04 -4.87 -6.72
CA TYR A 90 12.29 -4.32 -6.18
C TYR A 90 12.84 -3.22 -7.08
N ARG A 91 12.84 -3.44 -8.40
CA ARG A 91 13.24 -2.42 -9.39
C ARG A 91 12.35 -1.20 -9.34
N ALA A 92 11.04 -1.38 -9.32
CA ALA A 92 10.08 -0.28 -9.25
C ALA A 92 10.24 0.55 -7.97
N HIS A 93 10.55 -0.10 -6.85
CA HIS A 93 10.79 0.60 -5.59
C HIS A 93 12.09 1.41 -5.63
N LEU A 94 13.21 0.84 -6.07
CA LEU A 94 14.47 1.58 -6.17
C LEU A 94 14.37 2.74 -7.17
N GLY A 95 13.74 2.54 -8.32
CA GLY A 95 13.48 3.63 -9.27
C GLY A 95 12.64 4.76 -8.66
N TYR A 96 11.65 4.42 -7.84
CA TYR A 96 10.88 5.43 -7.11
C TYR A 96 11.74 6.20 -6.10
N LEU A 97 12.63 5.54 -5.38
CA LEU A 97 13.50 6.19 -4.40
C LEU A 97 14.50 7.17 -5.06
N GLN A 98 14.89 6.90 -6.30
CA GLN A 98 15.81 7.74 -7.09
C GLN A 98 15.10 8.81 -7.94
N ARG A 99 13.77 9.00 -7.79
CA ARG A 99 13.01 9.96 -8.59
C ARG A 99 13.54 11.38 -8.45
N ASP A 100 13.29 12.19 -9.47
CA ASP A 100 13.66 13.61 -9.45
C ASP A 100 12.98 14.38 -8.31
N GLY A 101 13.60 15.42 -7.85
CA GLY A 101 13.08 16.32 -6.84
C GLY A 101 13.30 15.86 -5.39
N VAL A 102 14.01 14.77 -5.13
CA VAL A 102 14.21 14.26 -3.75
C VAL A 102 15.49 14.79 -3.07
N ASP A 103 16.49 15.17 -3.85
CA ASP A 103 17.72 15.76 -3.32
C ASP A 103 17.55 17.23 -2.92
N ARG A 104 18.54 17.79 -2.22
CA ARG A 104 18.57 19.20 -1.81
C ARG A 104 18.56 20.17 -2.99
N GLY A 105 19.16 19.76 -4.12
CA GLY A 105 19.19 20.53 -5.37
C GLY A 105 17.94 20.37 -6.24
N GLY A 106 17.00 19.50 -5.86
CA GLY A 106 15.84 19.15 -6.69
C GLY A 106 16.15 18.11 -7.76
N GLU A 107 17.30 17.48 -7.71
CA GLU A 107 17.72 16.40 -8.61
C GLU A 107 17.24 15.04 -8.11
N GLY A 108 17.55 13.99 -8.86
CA GLY A 108 17.26 12.60 -8.50
C GLY A 108 18.09 12.13 -7.31
N GLY A 109 17.54 11.22 -6.51
CA GLY A 109 18.23 10.64 -5.37
C GLY A 109 19.39 9.75 -5.79
N VAL A 110 20.57 9.95 -5.18
CA VAL A 110 21.75 9.12 -5.39
C VAL A 110 21.80 8.01 -4.36
N LEU A 111 21.84 6.75 -4.82
CA LEU A 111 22.04 5.61 -3.94
C LEU A 111 23.47 5.58 -3.42
N TYR A 112 23.60 5.31 -2.15
CA TYR A 112 24.90 5.06 -1.48
C TYR A 112 24.85 3.79 -0.63
N ASP A 113 26.00 3.27 -0.31
CA ASP A 113 26.14 2.15 0.59
C ASP A 113 27.13 2.44 1.73
N ARG A 114 27.70 1.41 2.30
CA ARG A 114 28.68 1.50 3.38
C ARG A 114 29.92 2.27 2.97
N GLU A 115 30.42 2.08 1.77
CA GLU A 115 31.73 2.51 1.30
C GLU A 115 31.64 3.55 0.18
N SER A 116 30.65 3.39 -0.69
CA SER A 116 30.45 4.24 -1.87
C SER A 116 29.36 5.29 -1.65
N ASP A 117 29.62 6.49 -2.14
CA ASP A 117 28.66 7.61 -2.15
C ASP A 117 27.72 7.57 -3.36
N SER A 118 28.04 6.74 -4.36
CA SER A 118 27.23 6.50 -5.54
C SER A 118 27.27 5.04 -5.91
N VAL A 119 26.12 4.35 -5.86
CA VAL A 119 25.97 2.92 -6.16
C VAL A 119 25.03 2.74 -7.34
N ASP A 120 25.43 1.89 -8.29
CA ASP A 120 24.55 1.50 -9.37
C ASP A 120 23.40 0.60 -8.87
N ALA A 121 22.17 1.07 -9.11
CA ALA A 121 20.95 0.34 -8.75
C ALA A 121 20.89 -1.04 -9.43
N ARG A 122 21.40 -1.15 -10.65
CA ARG A 122 21.35 -2.39 -11.44
C ARG A 122 22.11 -3.50 -10.76
N GLY A 123 23.35 -3.25 -10.34
CA GLY A 123 24.18 -4.25 -9.66
C GLY A 123 23.54 -4.74 -8.33
N PHE A 124 22.90 -3.84 -7.57
CA PHE A 124 22.18 -4.22 -6.36
C PHE A 124 20.93 -5.07 -6.69
N LEU A 125 20.18 -4.72 -7.75
CA LEU A 125 19.00 -5.45 -8.19
C LEU A 125 19.34 -6.85 -8.69
N GLU A 126 20.40 -7.01 -9.49
CA GLU A 126 20.87 -8.30 -9.99
C GLU A 126 21.20 -9.25 -8.83
N ARG A 127 21.88 -8.75 -7.79
CA ARG A 127 22.14 -9.55 -6.59
C ARG A 127 20.87 -9.89 -5.80
N SER A 128 19.81 -9.08 -5.92
CA SER A 128 18.54 -9.24 -5.19
C SER A 128 17.51 -10.13 -5.88
N GLU A 129 17.74 -10.53 -7.14
CA GLU A 129 16.74 -11.25 -7.97
C GLU A 129 16.18 -12.51 -7.33
N GLN A 130 17.02 -13.26 -6.61
CA GLN A 130 16.65 -14.51 -5.96
C GLN A 130 16.29 -14.35 -4.48
N ASP A 131 16.22 -13.11 -3.98
CA ASP A 131 15.92 -12.87 -2.59
C ASP A 131 14.43 -13.12 -2.31
N ARG A 132 14.14 -13.89 -1.26
CA ARG A 132 12.76 -14.22 -0.85
C ARG A 132 12.02 -13.03 -0.26
N HIS A 133 12.78 -12.06 0.26
CA HIS A 133 12.26 -10.84 0.86
C HIS A 133 13.33 -9.74 0.85
N GLN A 134 12.90 -8.52 1.09
CA GLN A 134 13.72 -7.32 1.19
C GLN A 134 13.21 -6.51 2.39
N PHE A 135 14.10 -5.95 3.19
CA PHE A 135 13.72 -5.01 4.25
C PHE A 135 13.81 -3.59 3.71
N ARG A 136 12.73 -2.84 3.87
CA ARG A 136 12.63 -1.42 3.52
C ARG A 136 12.44 -0.64 4.80
N ILE A 137 13.29 0.32 5.04
CA ILE A 137 13.33 1.07 6.30
C ILE A 137 13.36 2.55 5.97
N ILE A 138 12.54 3.34 6.66
CA ILE A 138 12.64 4.80 6.67
C ILE A 138 13.13 5.20 8.05
N VAL A 139 14.16 6.04 8.08
CA VAL A 139 14.70 6.66 9.29
C VAL A 139 14.54 8.16 9.14
N SER A 140 13.65 8.76 9.94
CA SER A 140 13.33 10.20 9.89
C SER A 140 13.54 10.81 11.28
N PRO A 141 14.70 11.43 11.53
CA PRO A 141 14.93 12.21 12.74
C PRO A 141 14.03 13.46 12.76
N GLU A 142 13.41 13.76 13.90
CA GLU A 142 12.61 14.99 14.08
C GLU A 142 13.48 16.25 13.81
N ASP A 143 14.74 16.18 14.21
CA ASP A 143 15.76 17.23 14.02
C ASP A 143 16.66 16.96 12.78
N GLY A 144 16.17 16.27 11.77
CA GLY A 144 16.96 15.84 10.59
C GLY A 144 17.67 17.00 9.87
N ALA A 145 17.02 18.16 9.79
CA ALA A 145 17.64 19.36 9.21
C ALA A 145 18.87 19.86 9.99
N ARG A 146 18.91 19.62 11.32
CA ARG A 146 20.05 20.01 12.19
C ARG A 146 21.18 18.98 12.17
N LEU A 147 20.88 17.75 11.78
CA LEU A 147 21.87 16.68 11.72
C LEU A 147 22.93 16.92 10.64
N GLY A 148 22.57 17.68 9.59
CA GLY A 148 23.44 18.07 8.49
C GLY A 148 23.77 16.94 7.53
N ASP A 149 24.45 15.91 8.00
CA ASP A 149 24.88 14.75 7.23
C ASP A 149 24.09 13.49 7.63
N LEU A 150 23.00 13.23 6.89
CA LEU A 150 22.19 12.03 7.07
C LEU A 150 22.94 10.76 6.64
N LYS A 151 23.77 10.85 5.59
CA LYS A 151 24.52 9.72 5.05
C LYS A 151 25.48 9.12 6.08
N SER A 152 26.27 9.97 6.74
CA SER A 152 27.17 9.54 7.82
C SER A 152 26.38 8.93 9.00
N ALA A 153 25.25 9.54 9.39
CA ALA A 153 24.41 9.00 10.46
C ALA A 153 23.80 7.64 10.08
N THR A 154 23.40 7.46 8.83
CA THR A 154 22.86 6.20 8.33
C THR A 154 23.93 5.11 8.31
N ARG A 155 25.15 5.41 7.86
CA ARG A 155 26.27 4.46 7.90
C ARG A 155 26.58 3.99 9.31
N GLU A 156 26.58 4.90 10.27
CA GLU A 156 26.79 4.58 11.68
C GLU A 156 25.66 3.70 12.25
N LEU A 157 24.42 4.02 11.91
CA LEU A 157 23.24 3.23 12.29
C LEU A 157 23.33 1.80 11.72
N MET A 158 23.67 1.68 10.44
CA MET A 158 23.82 0.38 9.78
C MET A 158 24.98 -0.44 10.33
N ALA A 159 26.12 0.21 10.60
CA ALA A 159 27.24 -0.45 11.25
C ALA A 159 26.87 -0.97 12.65
N GLN A 160 26.04 -0.20 13.41
CA GLN A 160 25.55 -0.66 14.70
C GLN A 160 24.58 -1.82 14.54
N MET A 161 23.65 -1.75 13.56
CA MET A 161 22.73 -2.85 13.25
C MET A 161 23.46 -4.16 12.93
N GLU A 162 24.53 -4.08 12.16
CA GLU A 162 25.36 -5.25 11.83
C GLU A 162 26.05 -5.85 13.06
N ARG A 163 26.56 -5.00 13.96
CA ARG A 163 27.11 -5.47 15.25
C ARG A 163 26.06 -6.17 16.09
N ASP A 164 24.83 -5.64 16.10
CA ASP A 164 23.69 -6.19 16.86
C ASP A 164 23.25 -7.54 16.33
N LEU A 165 23.28 -7.71 15.02
CA LEU A 165 22.89 -8.93 14.33
C LEU A 165 24.05 -9.94 14.22
N GLY A 166 25.30 -9.53 14.47
CA GLY A 166 26.49 -10.37 14.32
C GLY A 166 26.74 -10.79 12.88
N ARG A 167 26.33 -9.97 11.90
CA ARG A 167 26.49 -10.27 10.46
C ARG A 167 26.57 -9.03 9.60
N ARG A 168 27.31 -9.14 8.51
CA ARG A 168 27.40 -8.10 7.49
C ARG A 168 26.15 -8.15 6.61
N LEU A 169 25.54 -6.98 6.38
CA LEU A 169 24.35 -6.80 5.54
C LEU A 169 24.75 -6.23 4.17
N ASP A 170 24.02 -6.59 3.13
CA ASP A 170 24.09 -5.94 1.81
C ASP A 170 22.92 -4.96 1.73
N TRP A 171 23.21 -3.66 1.70
CA TRP A 171 22.22 -2.61 1.76
C TRP A 171 22.62 -1.40 0.91
N VAL A 172 21.62 -0.68 0.45
CA VAL A 172 21.74 0.66 -0.16
C VAL A 172 20.81 1.63 0.54
N ALA A 173 21.14 2.91 0.47
CA ALA A 173 20.29 3.96 1.02
C ALA A 173 20.26 5.20 0.11
N VAL A 174 19.23 6.02 0.30
CA VAL A 174 19.07 7.32 -0.36
C VAL A 174 18.44 8.31 0.61
N ASP A 175 18.94 9.53 0.62
CA ASP A 175 18.42 10.62 1.46
C ASP A 175 17.40 11.44 0.68
N HIS A 176 16.27 11.73 1.31
CA HIS A 176 15.20 12.56 0.78
C HIS A 176 15.10 13.86 1.56
N HIS A 177 15.19 14.99 0.86
CA HIS A 177 15.12 16.34 1.41
C HIS A 177 13.90 17.15 0.96
N ASN A 178 13.07 16.58 0.08
CA ASN A 178 11.89 17.24 -0.51
C ASN A 178 10.69 17.38 0.43
N THR A 179 10.79 16.89 1.65
CA THR A 179 9.76 17.04 2.69
C THR A 179 10.26 17.95 3.81
N GLY A 180 9.35 18.50 4.61
CA GLY A 180 9.72 19.31 5.79
C GLY A 180 10.53 18.55 6.86
N HIS A 181 10.71 17.24 6.68
CA HIS A 181 11.47 16.34 7.56
C HIS A 181 12.44 15.50 6.72
N PRO A 182 13.71 15.91 6.59
CA PRO A 182 14.73 15.12 5.91
C PRO A 182 14.81 13.70 6.50
N HIS A 183 14.85 12.70 5.63
CA HIS A 183 14.83 11.29 6.03
C HIS A 183 15.60 10.41 5.06
N THR A 184 16.01 9.26 5.53
CA THR A 184 16.74 8.28 4.73
C THR A 184 15.90 7.04 4.50
N HIS A 185 15.85 6.59 3.26
CA HIS A 185 15.37 5.28 2.86
C HIS A 185 16.54 4.30 2.83
N ILE A 186 16.40 3.17 3.51
CA ILE A 186 17.37 2.09 3.54
C ILE A 186 16.71 0.84 3.00
N VAL A 187 17.38 0.19 2.05
CA VAL A 187 16.94 -1.07 1.46
C VAL A 187 17.99 -2.13 1.75
N ILE A 188 17.61 -3.18 2.48
CA ILE A 188 18.48 -4.28 2.86
C ILE A 188 18.02 -5.53 2.14
N ARG A 189 18.95 -6.24 1.51
CA ARG A 189 18.68 -7.52 0.88
C ARG A 189 18.23 -8.58 1.89
N GLY A 190 17.40 -9.49 1.44
CA GLY A 190 16.98 -10.66 2.22
C GLY A 190 18.06 -11.72 2.42
N ARG A 191 19.23 -11.54 1.81
CA ARG A 191 20.40 -12.43 1.93
C ARG A 191 21.65 -11.65 2.32
N ASP A 192 22.48 -12.26 3.18
CA ASP A 192 23.79 -11.72 3.55
C ASP A 192 24.85 -12.02 2.47
N ALA A 193 26.06 -11.48 2.65
CA ALA A 193 27.18 -11.70 1.75
C ALA A 193 27.57 -13.19 1.55
N ARG A 194 27.11 -14.08 2.43
CA ARG A 194 27.30 -15.54 2.33
C ARG A 194 26.05 -16.24 1.77
N MET A 195 25.13 -15.50 1.13
CA MET A 195 23.88 -16.00 0.54
C MET A 195 22.93 -16.69 1.53
N ARG A 196 23.05 -16.44 2.83
CA ARG A 196 22.15 -16.97 3.85
C ARG A 196 21.00 -15.98 4.07
N ASP A 197 19.80 -16.50 4.28
CA ASP A 197 18.63 -15.67 4.55
C ASP A 197 18.85 -14.78 5.79
N VAL A 198 18.59 -13.50 5.65
CA VAL A 198 18.62 -12.52 6.73
C VAL A 198 17.31 -12.59 7.49
N VAL A 199 17.37 -12.98 8.76
CA VAL A 199 16.22 -13.02 9.65
C VAL A 199 16.48 -12.05 10.79
N ILE A 200 15.58 -11.08 10.99
CA ILE A 200 15.68 -10.07 12.03
C ILE A 200 14.51 -10.24 12.99
N ALA A 201 14.78 -10.24 14.29
CA ALA A 201 13.74 -10.36 15.29
C ALA A 201 12.75 -9.18 15.19
N ARG A 202 11.45 -9.49 15.28
CA ARG A 202 10.40 -8.47 15.18
C ARG A 202 10.57 -7.35 16.21
N ASP A 203 10.94 -7.68 17.44
CA ASP A 203 11.15 -6.71 18.51
C ASP A 203 12.31 -5.74 18.19
N TYR A 204 13.39 -6.24 17.56
CA TYR A 204 14.47 -5.38 17.09
C TYR A 204 14.01 -4.42 16.00
N LEU A 205 13.24 -4.89 15.02
CA LEU A 205 12.70 -4.03 13.96
C LEU A 205 11.70 -2.99 14.48
N MET A 206 10.89 -3.34 15.47
CA MET A 206 9.84 -2.46 15.99
C MET A 206 10.36 -1.46 17.02
N ASN A 207 11.35 -1.84 17.82
CA ASN A 207 11.84 -1.07 18.97
C ASN A 207 13.34 -0.84 18.93
N GLY A 208 14.15 -1.88 18.80
CA GLY A 208 15.61 -1.81 18.93
C GLY A 208 16.28 -0.87 17.94
N LEU A 209 15.89 -0.92 16.67
CA LEU A 209 16.45 -0.05 15.64
C LEU A 209 16.12 1.42 15.88
N ARG A 210 14.90 1.72 16.33
CA ARG A 210 14.50 3.08 16.69
C ARG A 210 15.26 3.58 17.90
N GLU A 211 15.41 2.78 18.96
CA GLU A 211 16.18 3.14 20.15
C GLU A 211 17.64 3.44 19.78
N THR A 212 18.23 2.63 18.92
CA THR A 212 19.59 2.85 18.41
C THR A 212 19.70 4.16 17.63
N ALA A 213 18.72 4.48 16.77
CA ALA A 213 18.68 5.72 16.01
C ALA A 213 18.50 6.96 16.92
N GLU A 214 17.63 6.86 17.94
CA GLU A 214 17.40 7.91 18.93
C GLU A 214 18.68 8.18 19.75
N ASP A 215 19.39 7.13 20.16
CA ASP A 215 20.67 7.21 20.85
C ASP A 215 21.73 7.92 19.99
N LEU A 216 21.88 7.52 18.73
CA LEU A 216 22.82 8.08 17.78
C LEU A 216 22.55 9.59 17.54
N VAL A 217 21.31 9.96 17.27
CA VAL A 217 20.94 11.35 17.04
C VAL A 217 21.13 12.18 18.32
N THR A 218 20.84 11.59 19.49
CA THR A 218 21.05 12.27 20.78
C THR A 218 22.54 12.46 21.09
N GLN A 219 23.39 11.51 20.72
CA GLN A 219 24.85 11.67 20.84
C GLN A 219 25.40 12.77 19.95
N ARG A 220 24.91 12.90 18.72
CA ARG A 220 25.36 13.91 17.75
C ARG A 220 24.87 15.32 18.07
N LEU A 221 23.60 15.47 18.46
CA LEU A 221 22.95 16.78 18.67
C LEU A 221 22.84 17.21 20.14
N GLY A 222 23.22 16.32 21.06
CA GLY A 222 22.95 16.48 22.48
C GLY A 222 21.47 16.20 22.85
N PRO A 223 21.18 16.07 24.16
CA PRO A 223 19.82 15.85 24.63
C PRO A 223 18.90 17.04 24.35
N ARG A 224 17.61 16.77 24.17
CA ARG A 224 16.58 17.82 23.99
C ARG A 224 16.51 18.69 25.24
N ARG A 225 16.50 20.00 25.05
CA ARG A 225 16.30 20.99 26.11
C ARG A 225 14.80 21.05 26.49
N ALA A 226 14.50 21.47 27.71
CA ALA A 226 13.12 21.61 28.17
C ALA A 226 12.28 22.53 27.24
N LEU A 227 12.89 23.59 26.72
CA LEU A 227 12.23 24.48 25.75
C LEU A 227 11.89 23.77 24.43
N GLU A 228 12.81 22.98 23.89
CA GLU A 228 12.56 22.21 22.65
C GLU A 228 11.42 21.20 22.85
N ILE A 229 11.37 20.57 24.03
CA ILE A 229 10.27 19.65 24.39
C ILE A 229 8.94 20.41 24.46
N ALA A 230 8.91 21.57 25.09
CA ALA A 230 7.69 22.38 25.21
C ALA A 230 7.22 22.87 23.83
N GLN A 231 8.13 23.39 22.99
CA GLN A 231 7.80 23.81 21.63
C GLN A 231 7.26 22.69 20.75
N ALA A 232 7.86 21.49 20.83
CA ALA A 232 7.37 20.33 20.08
C ALA A 232 5.97 19.90 20.52
N ARG A 233 5.67 19.92 21.83
CA ARG A 233 4.32 19.64 22.33
C ARG A 233 3.31 20.72 21.93
N GLU A 234 3.74 21.96 21.90
CA GLU A 234 2.93 23.09 21.45
C GLU A 234 2.56 22.94 19.97
N SER A 235 3.51 22.57 19.12
CA SER A 235 3.28 22.35 17.70
C SER A 235 2.36 21.17 17.41
N GLU A 236 2.24 20.19 18.33
CA GLU A 236 1.31 19.07 18.20
C GLU A 236 -0.17 19.50 18.35
N VAL A 237 -0.45 20.66 18.96
CA VAL A 237 -1.82 21.12 19.29
C VAL A 237 -2.67 21.32 18.05
N SER A 238 -2.14 22.00 17.04
CA SER A 238 -2.88 22.40 15.83
C SER A 238 -2.68 21.47 14.63
N GLN A 239 -2.06 20.31 14.83
CA GLN A 239 -1.81 19.39 13.71
C GLN A 239 -3.04 18.54 13.39
N ASP A 240 -3.44 18.49 12.12
CA ASP A 240 -4.56 17.66 11.63
C ASP A 240 -4.13 16.19 11.38
N ARG A 241 -3.31 15.67 12.29
CA ARG A 241 -2.82 14.30 12.25
C ARG A 241 -2.74 13.69 13.63
N TRP A 242 -2.59 12.36 13.68
CA TRP A 242 -2.38 11.63 14.93
C TRP A 242 -1.03 11.98 15.56
N THR A 243 -1.06 12.58 16.75
CA THR A 243 0.12 13.11 17.45
C THR A 243 0.46 12.36 18.72
N GLY A 244 1.50 12.81 19.43
CA GLY A 244 1.85 12.35 20.76
C GLY A 244 0.79 12.69 21.80
N LEU A 245 0.20 13.88 21.69
CA LEU A 245 -0.90 14.34 22.56
C LEU A 245 -2.13 13.44 22.43
N ASP A 246 -2.45 13.02 21.20
CA ASP A 246 -3.60 12.14 20.95
C ASP A 246 -3.41 10.77 21.57
N ARG A 247 -2.18 10.23 21.56
CA ARG A 247 -1.87 8.96 22.25
C ARG A 247 -2.05 9.05 23.76
N GLU A 248 -1.65 10.20 24.35
CA GLU A 248 -1.82 10.43 25.77
C GLU A 248 -3.30 10.64 26.14
N ILE A 249 -4.06 11.32 25.28
CA ILE A 249 -5.51 11.50 25.43
C ILE A 249 -6.19 10.14 25.33
N ASP A 250 -5.88 9.34 24.31
CA ASP A 250 -6.46 8.02 24.07
C ASP A 250 -6.21 7.06 25.24
N ALA A 251 -4.98 7.07 25.78
CA ALA A 251 -4.62 6.26 26.95
C ALA A 251 -5.31 6.70 28.25
N ALA A 252 -5.84 7.91 28.29
CA ALA A 252 -6.55 8.48 29.46
C ALA A 252 -8.06 8.47 29.30
N LEU A 253 -8.59 7.91 28.17
CA LEU A 253 -10.04 7.81 27.97
C LEU A 253 -10.65 6.74 28.86
N GLU A 254 -11.72 7.11 29.53
CA GLU A 254 -12.60 6.20 30.27
C GLU A 254 -13.99 6.22 29.62
N GLY A 255 -14.42 5.10 29.06
CA GLY A 255 -15.69 5.01 28.34
C GLY A 255 -15.85 6.02 27.17
N GLY A 256 -14.76 6.35 26.49
CA GLY A 256 -14.76 7.33 25.38
C GLY A 256 -14.75 8.79 25.83
N ARG A 257 -14.60 9.06 27.14
CA ARG A 257 -14.62 10.40 27.74
C ARG A 257 -13.32 10.71 28.44
N ILE A 258 -12.95 11.98 28.49
CA ILE A 258 -11.79 12.47 29.24
C ILE A 258 -12.13 13.74 30.02
N ALA A 259 -11.81 13.73 31.32
CA ALA A 259 -11.84 14.90 32.19
C ALA A 259 -10.42 15.23 32.63
N LEU A 260 -9.94 16.44 32.32
CA LEU A 260 -8.63 16.89 32.77
C LEU A 260 -8.74 17.47 34.18
N GLY A 261 -8.32 16.70 35.17
CA GLY A 261 -8.29 17.11 36.60
C GLY A 261 -7.40 18.32 36.84
N GLU A 262 -7.42 18.81 38.10
CA GLU A 262 -6.52 19.87 38.51
C GLU A 262 -5.05 19.44 38.47
N ALA A 263 -4.18 20.35 38.13
CA ALA A 263 -2.76 20.08 37.98
C ALA A 263 -1.94 20.95 38.92
N SER A 264 -1.10 20.33 39.75
CA SER A 264 -0.18 20.99 40.67
C SER A 264 1.24 21.00 40.08
N GLY A 265 1.91 22.15 40.21
CA GLY A 265 3.25 22.36 39.64
C GLY A 265 3.24 22.85 38.19
N SER A 266 4.27 23.60 37.81
CA SER A 266 4.37 24.30 36.50
C SER A 266 4.30 23.35 35.31
N ARG A 267 4.97 22.20 35.39
CA ARG A 267 4.99 21.20 34.31
C ARG A 267 3.61 20.54 34.11
N ALA A 268 2.96 20.13 35.19
CA ALA A 268 1.65 19.50 35.10
C ALA A 268 0.59 20.48 34.58
N ARG A 269 0.67 21.76 34.99
CA ARG A 269 -0.19 22.83 34.46
C ARG A 269 0.04 23.05 32.97
N PHE A 270 1.29 23.08 32.51
CA PHE A 270 1.61 23.17 31.09
C PHE A 270 1.05 21.99 30.30
N ASP A 271 1.32 20.75 30.74
CA ASP A 271 0.81 19.54 30.07
C ASP A 271 -0.73 19.51 29.99
N ARG A 272 -1.39 19.93 31.06
CA ARG A 272 -2.86 20.09 31.08
C ARG A 272 -3.34 21.15 30.09
N ALA A 273 -2.69 22.30 30.03
CA ALA A 273 -3.05 23.40 29.12
C ALA A 273 -2.91 22.98 27.64
N VAL A 274 -1.82 22.28 27.30
CA VAL A 274 -1.57 21.78 25.95
C VAL A 274 -2.62 20.73 25.55
N LYS A 275 -2.95 19.79 26.45
CA LYS A 275 -4.01 18.78 26.22
C LYS A 275 -5.39 19.44 26.05
N LEU A 276 -5.71 20.43 26.86
CA LEU A 276 -6.98 21.14 26.74
C LEU A 276 -7.12 21.85 25.39
N ARG A 277 -6.04 22.53 24.94
CA ARG A 277 -6.04 23.16 23.62
C ARG A 277 -6.13 22.13 22.50
N ARG A 278 -5.46 20.97 22.65
CA ARG A 278 -5.60 19.88 21.68
C ARG A 278 -7.04 19.37 21.60
N LEU A 279 -7.72 19.16 22.74
CA LEU A 279 -9.13 18.75 22.77
C LEU A 279 -10.06 19.78 22.11
N ARG A 280 -9.83 21.09 22.32
CA ARG A 280 -10.57 22.16 21.63
C ARG A 280 -10.31 22.13 20.12
N HIS A 281 -9.08 21.88 19.68
CA HIS A 281 -8.79 21.72 18.26
C HIS A 281 -9.49 20.47 17.67
N LEU A 282 -9.49 19.35 18.38
CA LEU A 282 -10.25 18.16 17.98
C LEU A 282 -11.76 18.41 17.94
N GLU A 283 -12.28 19.26 18.81
CA GLU A 283 -13.68 19.72 18.80
C GLU A 283 -13.97 20.57 17.54
N SER A 284 -13.11 21.50 17.17
CA SER A 284 -13.26 22.29 15.91
C SER A 284 -13.22 21.41 14.66
N LEU A 285 -12.50 20.28 14.69
CA LEU A 285 -12.49 19.26 13.63
C LEU A 285 -13.72 18.34 13.68
N GLY A 286 -14.60 18.53 14.67
CA GLY A 286 -15.76 17.70 14.89
C GLY A 286 -15.43 16.27 15.36
N LEU A 287 -14.27 16.04 15.95
CA LEU A 287 -13.79 14.74 16.47
C LEU A 287 -14.00 14.57 17.96
N ALA A 288 -14.23 15.66 18.67
CA ALA A 288 -14.59 15.70 20.06
C ALA A 288 -15.84 16.55 20.26
N ARG A 289 -16.52 16.37 21.38
CA ARG A 289 -17.64 17.22 21.83
C ARG A 289 -17.46 17.51 23.31
N ARG A 290 -17.54 18.76 23.70
CA ARG A 290 -17.55 19.15 25.09
C ARG A 290 -18.90 18.82 25.69
N LEU A 291 -18.91 18.12 26.81
CA LEU A 291 -20.08 17.91 27.64
C LEU A 291 -20.10 18.98 28.74
N ASP A 292 -21.29 19.26 29.29
CA ASP A 292 -21.48 20.32 30.27
C ASP A 292 -20.41 20.29 31.36
N GLU A 293 -19.81 21.45 31.55
CA GLU A 293 -18.81 21.88 32.50
C GLU A 293 -17.39 21.34 32.42
N ARG A 294 -17.05 20.07 32.05
CA ARG A 294 -15.62 19.64 32.02
C ARG A 294 -15.22 18.47 31.12
N PRO A 295 -15.96 17.35 30.97
CA PRO A 295 -15.46 16.25 30.16
C PRO A 295 -15.63 16.48 28.65
N PHE A 296 -14.66 15.99 27.88
CA PHE A 296 -14.79 15.85 26.44
C PHE A 296 -15.15 14.41 26.10
N GLU A 297 -16.09 14.23 25.17
CA GLU A 297 -16.46 12.94 24.60
C GLU A 297 -15.87 12.83 23.21
N MET A 298 -15.09 11.77 22.97
CA MET A 298 -14.47 11.53 21.68
C MET A 298 -15.41 10.76 20.76
N LYS A 299 -15.49 11.17 19.49
CA LYS A 299 -16.28 10.42 18.50
C LYS A 299 -15.63 9.07 18.18
N THR A 300 -16.44 8.06 17.98
CA THR A 300 -15.99 6.74 17.54
C THR A 300 -15.19 6.87 16.24
N GLY A 301 -14.01 6.25 16.18
CA GLY A 301 -13.14 6.28 14.99
C GLY A 301 -12.34 7.57 14.79
N TRP A 302 -12.27 8.47 15.78
CA TRP A 302 -11.48 9.70 15.71
C TRP A 302 -9.99 9.46 15.43
N GLN A 303 -9.42 8.39 15.99
CA GLN A 303 -8.03 7.99 15.75
C GLN A 303 -7.78 7.67 14.28
N ASP A 304 -8.68 6.91 13.67
CA ASP A 304 -8.54 6.50 12.27
C ASP A 304 -8.76 7.69 11.33
N ARG A 305 -9.60 8.65 11.72
CA ARG A 305 -9.78 9.88 10.96
C ARG A 305 -8.51 10.72 10.97
N LEU A 306 -7.87 10.96 12.12
CA LEU A 306 -6.60 11.68 12.20
C LEU A 306 -5.47 10.99 11.45
N LYS A 307 -5.43 9.65 11.46
CA LYS A 307 -4.46 8.87 10.67
C LYS A 307 -4.73 8.96 9.16
N ARG A 308 -5.99 9.08 8.75
CA ARG A 308 -6.35 9.34 7.33
C ARG A 308 -5.97 10.75 6.90
N GLU A 309 -6.30 11.76 7.72
CA GLU A 309 -5.93 13.15 7.42
C GLU A 309 -4.39 13.35 7.30
N ALA A 310 -3.62 12.67 8.14
CA ALA A 310 -2.16 12.64 7.99
C ALA A 310 -1.71 12.14 6.62
N ARG A 311 -2.28 11.01 6.17
CA ARG A 311 -1.98 10.44 4.84
C ARG A 311 -2.42 11.35 3.71
N ARG A 312 -3.63 11.95 3.81
CA ARG A 312 -4.12 12.95 2.87
C ARG A 312 -3.18 14.16 2.79
N GLY A 313 -2.75 14.66 3.94
CA GLY A 313 -1.82 15.80 3.99
C GLY A 313 -0.47 15.54 3.33
N ASP A 314 0.08 14.33 3.44
CA ASP A 314 1.33 13.94 2.79
C ASP A 314 1.14 13.79 1.26
N ILE A 315 0.04 13.17 0.82
CA ILE A 315 -0.35 13.04 -0.60
C ILE A 315 -0.61 14.42 -1.20
N ILE A 316 -1.39 15.27 -0.53
CA ILE A 316 -1.69 16.63 -0.98
C ILE A 316 -0.42 17.45 -1.10
N ARG A 317 0.50 17.38 -0.15
CA ARG A 317 1.77 18.14 -0.22
C ARG A 317 2.66 17.70 -1.38
N THR A 318 2.68 16.43 -1.70
CA THR A 318 3.58 15.89 -2.73
C THR A 318 3.00 15.99 -4.14
N LEU A 319 1.69 15.82 -4.30
CA LEU A 319 1.02 15.72 -5.59
C LEU A 319 0.12 16.92 -5.90
N ALA A 320 -0.58 17.45 -4.89
CA ALA A 320 -1.53 18.54 -5.10
C ALA A 320 -0.84 19.90 -5.23
N ALA A 321 0.41 20.05 -4.83
CA ALA A 321 1.15 21.29 -5.11
C ALA A 321 1.16 21.59 -6.61
N GLU A 322 1.24 20.58 -7.47
CA GLU A 322 1.16 20.73 -8.92
C GLU A 322 -0.27 21.06 -9.37
N TYR A 323 -1.25 20.26 -8.96
CA TYR A 323 -2.65 20.48 -9.35
C TYR A 323 -3.27 21.72 -8.70
N THR A 324 -2.89 22.04 -7.46
CA THR A 324 -3.34 23.28 -6.79
C THR A 324 -2.73 24.51 -7.48
N ARG A 325 -1.49 24.46 -7.97
CA ARG A 325 -0.90 25.52 -8.81
C ARG A 325 -1.70 25.70 -10.12
N GLN A 326 -2.31 24.64 -10.64
CA GLN A 326 -3.19 24.65 -11.81
C GLN A 326 -4.64 25.03 -11.47
N GLY A 327 -4.95 25.36 -10.20
CA GLY A 327 -6.32 25.70 -9.75
C GLY A 327 -7.27 24.50 -9.66
N LYS A 328 -6.76 23.26 -9.70
CA LYS A 328 -7.57 22.03 -9.63
C LYS A 328 -7.59 21.47 -8.21
N ALA A 329 -8.77 21.24 -7.66
CA ALA A 329 -8.93 20.55 -6.39
C ALA A 329 -8.77 19.04 -6.56
N VAL A 330 -8.10 18.37 -5.59
CA VAL A 330 -8.01 16.92 -5.55
C VAL A 330 -9.07 16.36 -4.63
N TYR A 331 -9.91 15.50 -5.17
CA TYR A 331 -10.97 14.78 -4.49
C TYR A 331 -10.49 13.38 -4.06
N PHE A 332 -11.12 12.82 -3.05
CA PHE A 332 -10.81 11.48 -2.56
C PHE A 332 -11.97 10.52 -2.84
N ILE A 333 -11.64 9.30 -3.26
CA ILE A 333 -12.64 8.30 -3.63
C ILE A 333 -13.60 7.94 -2.48
N GLU A 334 -13.19 8.16 -1.22
CA GLU A 334 -14.02 7.94 -0.04
C GLU A 334 -15.22 8.92 0.03
N GLU A 335 -15.19 9.99 -0.73
CA GLU A 335 -16.28 10.97 -0.85
C GLU A 335 -17.45 10.44 -1.69
N LEU A 336 -17.19 9.39 -2.51
CA LEU A 336 -18.23 8.72 -3.28
C LEU A 336 -19.13 7.85 -2.40
N LYS A 337 -20.39 7.72 -2.78
CA LYS A 337 -21.32 6.79 -2.16
C LYS A 337 -20.96 5.34 -2.54
N PRO A 338 -20.89 4.42 -1.56
CA PRO A 338 -20.58 3.02 -1.85
C PRO A 338 -21.62 2.38 -2.79
N GLY A 339 -21.14 1.74 -3.85
CA GLY A 339 -21.95 0.89 -4.72
C GLY A 339 -22.79 1.61 -5.78
N THR A 340 -23.01 2.92 -5.67
CA THR A 340 -23.88 3.68 -6.58
C THR A 340 -23.09 4.60 -7.52
N ASP A 341 -22.18 5.37 -6.96
CA ASP A 341 -21.44 6.35 -7.74
C ASP A 341 -20.32 5.68 -8.53
N ARG A 342 -20.21 6.05 -9.79
CA ARG A 342 -19.10 5.65 -10.67
C ARG A 342 -18.50 6.89 -11.31
N ILE A 343 -17.17 6.87 -11.40
CA ILE A 343 -16.40 7.89 -12.07
C ILE A 343 -15.72 7.24 -13.26
N ARG A 344 -15.77 7.89 -14.41
CA ARG A 344 -14.94 7.56 -15.56
C ARG A 344 -13.98 8.70 -15.81
N GLY A 345 -12.75 8.37 -16.17
CA GLY A 345 -11.74 9.38 -16.38
C GLY A 345 -10.46 8.81 -16.97
N LEU A 346 -9.51 9.72 -17.12
CA LEU A 346 -8.19 9.46 -17.67
C LEU A 346 -7.18 9.33 -16.53
N VAL A 347 -6.33 8.32 -16.59
CA VAL A 347 -5.19 8.21 -15.69
C VAL A 347 -4.22 9.35 -15.97
N LYS A 348 -3.91 10.18 -14.99
CA LYS A 348 -2.97 11.30 -15.09
C LYS A 348 -1.62 10.98 -14.48
N ALA A 349 -1.59 10.18 -13.45
CA ALA A 349 -0.37 9.74 -12.81
C ALA A 349 -0.64 8.49 -11.96
N TYR A 350 0.40 7.76 -11.64
CA TYR A 350 0.39 6.71 -10.65
C TYR A 350 1.67 6.74 -9.84
N GLY A 351 1.61 6.24 -8.61
CA GLY A 351 2.76 6.22 -7.73
C GLY A 351 2.54 5.32 -6.53
N PRO A 352 3.55 5.16 -5.68
CA PRO A 352 3.37 4.49 -4.40
C PRO A 352 2.50 5.35 -3.47
N GLU A 353 1.48 4.73 -2.89
CA GLU A 353 0.64 5.34 -1.85
C GLU A 353 1.38 5.43 -0.51
N ASP A 354 2.25 4.46 -0.25
CA ASP A 354 3.11 4.38 0.93
C ASP A 354 4.54 4.08 0.45
N GLU A 355 5.49 4.89 0.87
CA GLU A 355 6.89 4.79 0.44
C GLU A 355 7.58 3.47 0.81
N LEU A 356 6.99 2.69 1.73
CA LEU A 356 7.52 1.39 2.15
C LEU A 356 6.73 0.21 1.58
N ARG A 357 5.42 0.37 1.46
CA ARG A 357 4.52 -0.70 1.02
C ARG A 357 4.41 -0.70 -0.49
N ASP A 358 4.06 -1.86 -1.04
CA ASP A 358 3.76 -1.99 -2.47
C ASP A 358 2.31 -1.52 -2.81
N THR A 359 1.69 -0.71 -1.93
CA THR A 359 0.41 -0.05 -2.21
C THR A 359 0.64 1.14 -3.12
N ARG A 360 -0.24 1.28 -4.09
CA ARG A 360 -0.15 2.31 -5.13
C ARG A 360 -1.40 3.17 -5.13
N PHE A 361 -1.27 4.38 -5.66
CA PHE A 361 -2.39 5.23 -5.99
C PHE A 361 -2.43 5.52 -7.48
N LEU A 362 -3.59 5.93 -7.95
CA LEU A 362 -3.80 6.54 -9.26
C LEU A 362 -4.36 7.95 -9.05
N LEU A 363 -3.92 8.89 -9.85
CA LEU A 363 -4.64 10.13 -10.07
C LEU A 363 -5.47 9.97 -11.35
N VAL A 364 -6.75 10.19 -11.24
CA VAL A 364 -7.69 10.08 -12.35
C VAL A 364 -8.42 11.40 -12.51
N GLU A 365 -8.28 12.02 -13.67
CA GLU A 365 -9.08 13.18 -14.03
C GLU A 365 -10.38 12.69 -14.66
N ASP A 366 -11.51 12.98 -14.01
CA ASP A 366 -12.81 12.66 -14.59
C ASP A 366 -13.11 13.54 -15.81
N PHE A 367 -14.16 13.21 -16.53
CA PHE A 367 -14.50 13.94 -17.74
C PHE A 367 -15.03 15.35 -17.48
N ASP A 368 -15.37 15.67 -16.23
CA ASP A 368 -15.73 17.02 -15.75
C ASP A 368 -14.48 17.84 -15.34
N GLY A 369 -13.28 17.24 -15.40
CA GLY A 369 -12.02 17.92 -15.07
C GLY A 369 -11.66 17.87 -13.59
N ARG A 370 -12.37 17.11 -12.75
CA ARG A 370 -12.03 16.89 -11.34
C ARG A 370 -10.94 15.83 -11.23
N VAL A 371 -9.97 16.06 -10.37
CA VAL A 371 -8.88 15.11 -10.13
C VAL A 371 -9.17 14.28 -8.89
N TRP A 372 -9.17 12.96 -9.04
CA TRP A 372 -9.47 11.99 -7.99
C TRP A 372 -8.22 11.24 -7.57
N HIS A 373 -7.94 11.24 -6.28
CA HIS A 373 -6.95 10.34 -5.68
C HIS A 373 -7.61 9.00 -5.37
N VAL A 374 -7.04 7.94 -5.92
CA VAL A 374 -7.59 6.58 -5.88
C VAL A 374 -6.55 5.63 -5.33
N PRO A 375 -6.73 5.05 -4.11
CA PRO A 375 -5.90 3.95 -3.66
C PRO A 375 -6.08 2.75 -4.61
N ALA A 376 -5.02 2.35 -5.28
CA ALA A 376 -5.08 1.26 -6.25
C ALA A 376 -5.02 -0.14 -5.61
N GLY A 377 -4.81 -0.21 -4.29
CA GLY A 377 -4.74 -1.47 -3.53
C GLY A 377 -3.72 -2.44 -4.11
N ALA A 378 -4.08 -3.71 -4.13
CA ALA A 378 -3.30 -4.79 -4.73
C ALA A 378 -3.68 -5.02 -6.21
N VAL A 379 -4.05 -3.98 -6.95
CA VAL A 379 -4.17 -4.09 -8.42
C VAL A 379 -2.83 -4.61 -8.93
N ASP A 380 -2.87 -5.56 -9.86
CA ASP A 380 -1.65 -6.13 -10.47
C ASP A 380 -0.86 -5.01 -11.17
N MET A 381 -0.03 -4.33 -10.40
CA MET A 381 0.77 -3.19 -10.83
C MET A 381 2.08 -3.60 -11.52
N ALA A 382 2.24 -4.88 -11.86
CA ALA A 382 3.31 -5.30 -12.76
C ALA A 382 3.22 -4.62 -14.14
N ALA A 383 2.03 -4.10 -14.50
CA ALA A 383 1.84 -3.17 -15.59
C ALA A 383 0.66 -2.25 -15.26
N PRO A 384 0.93 -1.11 -14.65
CA PRO A 384 -0.10 -0.11 -14.37
C PRO A 384 -0.70 0.40 -15.69
N PRO A 385 -1.94 0.90 -15.67
CA PRO A 385 -2.47 1.60 -16.82
C PRO A 385 -1.59 2.80 -17.13
N LEU A 386 -1.30 3.01 -18.41
CA LEU A 386 -0.50 4.13 -18.88
C LEU A 386 -1.22 5.46 -18.60
N GLU A 387 -0.46 6.54 -18.54
CA GLU A 387 -1.04 7.88 -18.54
C GLU A 387 -1.94 8.06 -19.76
N GLY A 388 -3.12 8.63 -19.57
CA GLY A 388 -4.14 8.75 -20.61
C GLY A 388 -5.03 7.51 -20.80
N ALA A 389 -4.75 6.37 -20.14
CA ALA A 389 -5.64 5.21 -20.17
C ALA A 389 -7.02 5.56 -19.60
N VAL A 390 -8.07 4.96 -20.16
CA VAL A 390 -9.45 5.20 -19.72
C VAL A 390 -9.83 4.20 -18.64
N VAL A 391 -10.29 4.70 -17.51
CA VAL A 391 -10.65 3.86 -16.36
C VAL A 391 -12.06 4.18 -15.84
N GLU A 392 -12.70 3.18 -15.26
CA GLU A 392 -13.90 3.35 -14.45
C GLU A 392 -13.60 3.00 -13.00
N LEU A 393 -13.98 3.89 -12.11
CA LEU A 393 -13.80 3.79 -10.68
C LEU A 393 -15.15 3.65 -10.01
N ARG A 394 -15.24 2.76 -9.04
CA ARG A 394 -16.39 2.63 -8.14
C ARG A 394 -15.87 2.41 -6.73
N ARG A 395 -16.53 3.01 -5.76
CA ARG A 395 -16.29 2.61 -4.39
C ARG A 395 -16.74 1.16 -4.20
N ALA A 396 -15.89 0.33 -3.58
CA ALA A 396 -16.23 -1.06 -3.32
C ALA A 396 -17.49 -1.11 -2.45
N SER A 397 -18.41 -1.98 -2.82
CA SER A 397 -19.59 -2.25 -2.00
C SER A 397 -19.14 -2.83 -0.66
N THR A 398 -19.76 -2.40 0.42
CA THR A 398 -19.63 -3.01 1.75
C THR A 398 -20.39 -4.33 1.87
N MET A 399 -21.01 -4.78 0.79
CA MET A 399 -21.75 -6.06 0.77
C MET A 399 -20.79 -7.23 0.56
N ALA A 400 -21.05 -8.31 1.29
CA ALA A 400 -20.35 -9.56 1.15
C ALA A 400 -20.52 -10.15 -0.28
N ARG A 401 -19.54 -10.90 -0.74
CA ARG A 401 -19.58 -11.57 -2.06
C ARG A 401 -20.73 -12.57 -2.14
N ALA A 402 -21.19 -12.89 -3.33
CA ALA A 402 -22.16 -13.96 -3.54
C ALA A 402 -21.70 -15.31 -2.95
N SER A 403 -20.39 -15.62 -3.08
CA SER A 403 -19.77 -16.80 -2.47
C SER A 403 -19.86 -16.78 -0.94
N ASP A 404 -19.65 -15.62 -0.32
CA ASP A 404 -19.70 -15.50 1.14
C ASP A 404 -21.15 -15.64 1.64
N ARG A 405 -22.12 -15.10 0.91
CA ARG A 405 -23.56 -15.30 1.19
C ARG A 405 -23.98 -16.76 1.04
N ALA A 406 -23.49 -17.45 0.00
CA ALA A 406 -23.77 -18.87 -0.19
C ALA A 406 -23.18 -19.74 0.94
N ILE A 407 -21.99 -19.39 1.44
CA ILE A 407 -21.38 -20.02 2.60
C ILE A 407 -22.24 -19.78 3.85
N ALA A 408 -22.61 -18.52 4.11
CA ALA A 408 -23.37 -18.13 5.29
C ALA A 408 -24.76 -18.81 5.31
N ALA A 409 -25.48 -18.87 4.19
CA ALA A 409 -26.79 -19.50 4.10
C ALA A 409 -26.75 -21.00 4.47
N VAL A 410 -25.71 -21.71 4.00
CA VAL A 410 -25.51 -23.12 4.37
C VAL A 410 -25.14 -23.28 5.84
N ALA A 411 -24.28 -22.40 6.35
CA ALA A 411 -23.85 -22.43 7.74
C ALA A 411 -25.02 -22.11 8.70
N GLU A 412 -25.84 -21.13 8.38
CA GLU A 412 -27.04 -20.78 9.13
C GLU A 412 -28.01 -21.96 9.23
N ALA A 413 -28.28 -22.67 8.12
CA ALA A 413 -29.11 -23.85 8.08
C ALA A 413 -28.50 -25.04 8.84
N ALA A 414 -27.19 -25.05 9.10
CA ALA A 414 -26.44 -26.14 9.71
C ALA A 414 -25.83 -25.77 11.07
N GLY A 415 -26.40 -24.79 11.80
CA GLY A 415 -25.98 -24.42 13.15
C GLY A 415 -24.58 -23.77 13.22
N GLY A 416 -24.23 -22.98 12.21
CA GLY A 416 -22.95 -22.24 12.15
C GLY A 416 -21.81 -23.03 11.52
N VAL A 417 -22.07 -24.20 10.90
CA VAL A 417 -21.05 -25.07 10.33
C VAL A 417 -21.22 -25.18 8.82
N TRP A 418 -20.13 -25.10 8.09
CA TRP A 418 -20.09 -25.31 6.64
C TRP A 418 -19.18 -26.49 6.28
N SER A 419 -19.64 -27.34 5.35
CA SER A 419 -18.80 -28.33 4.65
C SER A 419 -19.28 -28.53 3.21
N GLU A 420 -18.45 -29.13 2.36
CA GLU A 420 -18.82 -29.43 0.98
C GLU A 420 -20.05 -30.37 0.93
N ALA A 421 -20.18 -31.31 1.88
CA ALA A 421 -21.31 -32.22 1.99
C ALA A 421 -22.59 -31.50 2.44
N LEU A 422 -22.49 -30.57 3.40
CA LEU A 422 -23.63 -29.74 3.81
C LEU A 422 -24.10 -28.85 2.67
N HIS A 423 -23.15 -28.24 1.92
CA HIS A 423 -23.50 -27.43 0.77
C HIS A 423 -24.18 -28.24 -0.33
N ALA A 424 -23.70 -29.45 -0.63
CA ALA A 424 -24.32 -30.32 -1.62
C ALA A 424 -25.75 -30.77 -1.23
N ARG A 425 -26.03 -30.88 0.07
CA ARG A 425 -27.38 -31.15 0.58
C ARG A 425 -28.31 -29.94 0.50
N HIS A 426 -27.77 -28.77 0.78
CA HIS A 426 -28.52 -27.51 0.74
C HIS A 426 -28.80 -27.03 -0.68
N ASP A 427 -27.82 -27.21 -1.60
CA ASP A 427 -27.92 -26.92 -3.03
C ASP A 427 -27.46 -28.15 -3.85
N PRO A 428 -28.37 -29.10 -4.14
CA PRO A 428 -28.05 -30.30 -4.93
C PRO A 428 -27.60 -30.00 -6.37
N GLY A 429 -27.97 -28.83 -6.91
CA GLY A 429 -27.55 -28.38 -8.23
C GLY A 429 -26.12 -27.82 -8.29
N SER A 430 -25.47 -27.58 -7.14
CA SER A 430 -24.13 -27.02 -7.09
C SER A 430 -23.08 -28.00 -7.61
N LYS A 431 -22.24 -27.54 -8.53
CA LYS A 431 -21.15 -28.35 -9.10
C LYS A 431 -20.02 -28.56 -8.07
N PRO A 432 -19.32 -29.72 -8.10
CA PRO A 432 -18.16 -29.97 -7.21
C PRO A 432 -17.10 -28.87 -7.23
N ASP A 433 -16.76 -28.37 -8.43
CA ASP A 433 -15.76 -27.28 -8.57
C ASP A 433 -16.19 -25.98 -7.91
N TYR A 434 -17.51 -25.69 -7.92
CA TYR A 434 -18.04 -24.53 -7.21
C TYR A 434 -17.86 -24.69 -5.70
N ARG A 435 -18.23 -25.83 -5.13
CA ARG A 435 -18.05 -26.13 -3.71
C ARG A 435 -16.57 -26.08 -3.29
N LEU A 436 -15.68 -26.60 -4.14
CA LEU A 436 -14.23 -26.49 -3.92
C LEU A 436 -13.76 -25.03 -3.94
N SER A 437 -14.35 -24.18 -4.79
CA SER A 437 -14.04 -22.72 -4.80
C SER A 437 -14.46 -22.04 -3.51
N LEU A 438 -15.60 -22.42 -2.92
CA LEU A 438 -16.07 -21.92 -1.62
C LEU A 438 -15.15 -22.35 -0.48
N LYS A 439 -14.69 -23.59 -0.48
CA LYS A 439 -13.69 -24.09 0.48
C LYS A 439 -12.37 -23.31 0.39
N ARG A 440 -11.89 -23.02 -0.83
CA ARG A 440 -10.71 -22.17 -1.03
C ARG A 440 -10.94 -20.75 -0.52
N ARG A 441 -12.15 -20.22 -0.68
CA ARG A 441 -12.53 -18.92 -0.13
C ARG A 441 -12.50 -18.92 1.40
N LEU A 442 -13.06 -19.92 2.05
CA LEU A 442 -13.02 -20.10 3.51
C LEU A 442 -11.57 -20.19 4.03
N GLU A 443 -10.71 -20.94 3.33
CA GLU A 443 -9.29 -21.02 3.71
C GLU A 443 -8.58 -19.66 3.61
N ALA A 444 -8.90 -18.85 2.60
CA ALA A 444 -8.36 -17.50 2.46
C ALA A 444 -8.84 -16.58 3.60
N LEU A 445 -10.13 -16.63 3.95
CA LEU A 445 -10.72 -15.85 5.03
C LEU A 445 -10.19 -16.29 6.40
N ARG A 446 -9.99 -17.59 6.64
CA ARG A 446 -9.38 -18.11 7.87
C ARG A 446 -7.98 -17.53 8.11
N ARG A 447 -7.17 -17.41 7.06
CA ARG A 447 -5.82 -16.78 7.15
C ARG A 447 -5.90 -15.31 7.55
N ALA A 448 -7.04 -14.67 7.29
CA ALA A 448 -7.35 -13.31 7.75
C ALA A 448 -8.05 -13.28 9.12
N GLY A 449 -8.17 -14.42 9.79
CA GLY A 449 -8.81 -14.55 11.10
C GLY A 449 -10.34 -14.59 11.04
N ILE A 450 -10.94 -14.88 9.87
CA ILE A 450 -12.39 -14.93 9.67
C ILE A 450 -12.82 -16.37 9.47
N GLY A 451 -13.62 -16.90 10.40
CA GLY A 451 -13.97 -18.31 10.48
C GLY A 451 -12.83 -19.20 10.98
N ALA A 452 -13.14 -20.43 11.35
CA ALA A 452 -12.18 -21.42 11.83
C ALA A 452 -12.41 -22.78 11.17
N ARG A 453 -11.36 -23.57 11.01
CA ARG A 453 -11.47 -24.96 10.56
C ARG A 453 -11.47 -25.87 11.77
N LEU A 454 -12.47 -26.73 11.87
CA LEU A 454 -12.63 -27.72 12.94
C LEU A 454 -11.74 -28.96 12.69
N ALA A 455 -11.50 -29.73 13.75
CA ALA A 455 -10.75 -30.98 13.66
C ALA A 455 -11.41 -32.01 12.74
N THR A 456 -12.74 -31.95 12.59
CA THR A 456 -13.55 -32.76 11.65
C THR A 456 -13.31 -32.41 10.18
N GLY A 457 -12.60 -31.30 9.89
CA GLY A 457 -12.40 -30.79 8.55
C GLY A 457 -13.48 -29.83 8.06
N GLU A 458 -14.53 -29.64 8.84
CA GLU A 458 -15.61 -28.67 8.63
C GLU A 458 -15.18 -27.25 9.02
N TRP A 459 -16.02 -26.26 8.70
CA TRP A 459 -15.71 -24.84 8.92
C TRP A 459 -16.73 -24.21 9.86
N LEU A 460 -16.25 -23.59 10.92
CA LEU A 460 -17.06 -22.75 11.80
C LEU A 460 -17.19 -21.35 11.17
N VAL A 461 -18.44 -20.94 10.95
CA VAL A 461 -18.83 -19.66 10.33
C VAL A 461 -19.62 -18.89 11.38
N GLY A 462 -19.05 -17.84 11.94
CA GLY A 462 -19.70 -17.01 12.98
C GLY A 462 -20.80 -16.12 12.43
N GLU A 463 -21.64 -15.59 13.30
CA GLU A 463 -22.74 -14.66 12.95
C GLU A 463 -22.22 -13.40 12.25
N ASP A 464 -21.02 -12.91 12.64
CA ASP A 464 -20.35 -11.73 12.10
C ASP A 464 -19.59 -12.01 10.78
N PHE A 465 -19.69 -13.23 10.23
CA PHE A 465 -18.89 -13.67 9.08
C PHE A 465 -19.07 -12.76 7.86
N LEU A 466 -20.30 -12.42 7.49
CA LEU A 466 -20.58 -11.60 6.30
C LEU A 466 -20.02 -10.20 6.44
N GLU A 467 -20.18 -9.58 7.60
CA GLU A 467 -19.64 -8.25 7.88
C GLU A 467 -18.11 -8.24 7.83
N ARG A 468 -17.47 -9.21 8.49
CA ARG A 468 -16.02 -9.35 8.52
C ARG A 468 -15.44 -9.69 7.15
N ALA A 469 -16.12 -10.56 6.37
CA ALA A 469 -15.70 -10.88 5.01
C ALA A 469 -15.81 -9.67 4.08
N ALA A 470 -16.89 -8.88 4.18
CA ALA A 470 -17.06 -7.63 3.45
C ALA A 470 -16.01 -6.58 3.83
N SER A 471 -15.75 -6.42 5.13
CA SER A 471 -14.71 -5.52 5.64
C SER A 471 -13.30 -5.93 5.22
N HIS A 472 -13.01 -7.23 5.15
CA HIS A 472 -11.75 -7.77 4.64
C HIS A 472 -11.59 -7.46 3.16
N GLU A 473 -12.63 -7.65 2.37
CA GLU A 473 -12.63 -7.38 0.94
C GLU A 473 -12.42 -5.90 0.63
N ALA A 474 -13.14 -5.03 1.33
CA ALA A 474 -12.99 -3.58 1.20
C ALA A 474 -11.56 -3.13 1.54
N ARG A 475 -10.95 -3.72 2.58
CA ARG A 475 -9.53 -3.44 2.92
C ARG A 475 -8.56 -3.96 1.89
N ALA A 476 -8.79 -5.15 1.34
CA ALA A 476 -7.91 -5.78 0.35
C ALA A 476 -7.92 -5.03 -0.99
N SER A 477 -9.05 -4.42 -1.36
CA SER A 477 -9.21 -3.63 -2.59
C SER A 477 -8.90 -2.14 -2.39
N GLY A 478 -8.42 -1.71 -1.21
CA GLY A 478 -8.29 -0.29 -0.88
C GLY A 478 -9.63 0.46 -0.87
N GLY A 479 -10.74 -0.27 -0.79
CA GLY A 479 -12.09 0.31 -0.84
C GLY A 479 -12.58 0.72 -2.23
N VAL A 480 -11.83 0.39 -3.29
CA VAL A 480 -12.11 0.82 -4.67
C VAL A 480 -12.14 -0.37 -5.61
N ARG A 481 -13.03 -0.35 -6.59
CA ARG A 481 -12.98 -1.20 -7.77
C ARG A 481 -12.54 -0.35 -8.96
N LEU A 482 -11.44 -0.71 -9.56
CA LEU A 482 -10.91 -0.13 -10.78
C LEU A 482 -11.16 -1.10 -11.94
N ALA A 483 -11.80 -0.61 -12.99
CA ALA A 483 -11.87 -1.30 -14.28
C ALA A 483 -11.14 -0.47 -15.33
N VAL A 484 -10.17 -1.06 -16.02
CA VAL A 484 -9.52 -0.41 -17.16
C VAL A 484 -10.40 -0.63 -18.38
N LEU A 485 -10.99 0.44 -18.90
CA LEU A 485 -11.85 0.43 -20.07
C LEU A 485 -11.03 0.45 -21.36
N SER A 486 -9.89 1.15 -21.35
CA SER A 486 -8.90 1.12 -22.40
C SER A 486 -7.49 1.25 -21.83
N TRP A 487 -6.60 0.39 -22.28
CA TRP A 487 -5.17 0.45 -21.98
C TRP A 487 -4.44 1.42 -22.92
N VAL A 488 -5.01 1.67 -24.10
CA VAL A 488 -4.50 2.66 -25.05
C VAL A 488 -4.93 4.04 -24.59
N PRO A 489 -3.98 4.98 -24.43
CA PRO A 489 -4.28 6.37 -24.07
C PRO A 489 -5.34 6.99 -24.98
N ALA A 490 -6.26 7.77 -24.42
CA ALA A 490 -7.41 8.32 -25.15
C ALA A 490 -6.99 9.17 -26.36
N GLU A 491 -5.92 9.95 -26.24
CA GLU A 491 -5.38 10.75 -27.34
C GLU A 491 -4.85 9.89 -28.50
N GLN A 492 -4.22 8.77 -28.17
CA GLN A 492 -3.71 7.82 -29.19
C GLN A 492 -4.84 7.10 -29.91
N GLN A 493 -6.02 6.96 -29.27
CA GLN A 493 -7.19 6.32 -29.86
C GLN A 493 -7.74 7.09 -31.06
N VAL A 494 -7.54 8.41 -31.13
CA VAL A 494 -8.07 9.27 -32.19
C VAL A 494 -7.64 8.77 -33.59
N ARG A 495 -6.37 8.46 -33.79
CA ARG A 495 -5.81 7.98 -35.06
C ARG A 495 -5.44 6.50 -35.04
N PHE A 496 -5.97 5.77 -34.08
CA PHE A 496 -5.66 4.37 -33.92
C PHE A 496 -6.30 3.52 -35.05
N ARG A 497 -5.50 2.65 -35.67
CA ARG A 497 -5.95 1.77 -36.77
C ARG A 497 -6.50 0.44 -36.22
N GLY A 498 -7.59 0.48 -35.49
CA GLY A 498 -8.27 -0.63 -34.86
C GLY A 498 -9.52 -0.13 -34.16
N GLU A 499 -10.32 -1.03 -33.60
CA GLU A 499 -11.43 -0.66 -32.72
C GLU A 499 -10.85 -0.12 -31.40
N THR A 500 -11.40 0.99 -30.91
CA THR A 500 -10.99 1.62 -29.66
C THR A 500 -12.15 1.77 -28.68
N TRP A 501 -11.89 2.21 -27.48
CA TRP A 501 -12.93 2.54 -26.53
C TRP A 501 -13.79 3.71 -27.01
N LEU A 502 -13.19 4.72 -27.68
CA LEU A 502 -13.94 5.84 -28.25
C LEU A 502 -15.01 5.40 -29.25
N ASP A 503 -14.78 4.31 -29.98
CA ASP A 503 -15.75 3.78 -30.96
C ASP A 503 -16.98 3.13 -30.29
N ARG A 504 -16.89 2.86 -29.00
CA ARG A 504 -17.95 2.22 -28.18
C ARG A 504 -18.60 3.19 -27.18
N ALA A 505 -17.92 4.30 -26.89
CA ALA A 505 -18.41 5.28 -25.91
C ALA A 505 -19.76 5.86 -26.34
N THR A 506 -20.70 5.92 -25.40
CA THR A 506 -22.00 6.58 -25.60
C THR A 506 -21.89 8.08 -25.37
N ASP A 507 -22.88 8.88 -25.82
CA ASP A 507 -22.88 10.32 -25.59
C ASP A 507 -22.96 10.67 -24.10
N ALA A 508 -23.63 9.83 -23.33
CA ALA A 508 -23.67 9.95 -21.87
C ALA A 508 -22.28 9.65 -21.21
N GLU A 509 -21.42 8.90 -21.90
CA GLU A 509 -20.07 8.56 -21.44
C GLU A 509 -19.01 9.54 -21.92
N ALA A 510 -19.28 10.26 -23.00
CA ALA A 510 -18.39 11.25 -23.61
C ALA A 510 -19.18 12.49 -24.06
N PRO A 511 -19.71 13.29 -23.10
CA PRO A 511 -20.45 14.51 -23.43
C PRO A 511 -19.59 15.46 -24.26
N ALA A 512 -20.18 16.13 -25.25
CA ALA A 512 -19.47 16.92 -26.26
C ALA A 512 -18.59 18.04 -25.67
N GLU A 513 -19.03 18.64 -24.58
CA GLU A 513 -18.30 19.72 -23.88
C GLU A 513 -17.06 19.25 -23.12
N THR A 514 -16.93 17.96 -22.87
CA THR A 514 -15.82 17.38 -22.10
C THR A 514 -14.56 17.18 -22.95
N SER A 515 -13.43 16.95 -22.30
CA SER A 515 -12.17 16.61 -22.98
C SER A 515 -12.32 15.34 -23.81
N ILE A 516 -13.02 14.34 -23.28
CA ILE A 516 -13.23 13.06 -23.97
C ILE A 516 -14.21 13.20 -25.15
N GLY A 517 -15.22 14.05 -25.04
CA GLY A 517 -16.14 14.34 -26.15
C GLY A 517 -15.42 14.96 -27.34
N ARG A 518 -14.47 15.86 -27.10
CA ARG A 518 -13.60 16.42 -28.14
C ARG A 518 -12.76 15.35 -28.84
N LEU A 519 -12.20 14.40 -28.08
CA LEU A 519 -11.45 13.28 -28.64
C LEU A 519 -12.34 12.35 -29.46
N LEU A 520 -13.57 12.13 -29.02
CA LEU A 520 -14.58 11.37 -29.77
C LEU A 520 -14.89 12.04 -31.12
N ALA A 521 -15.14 13.35 -31.12
CA ALA A 521 -15.37 14.10 -32.36
C ALA A 521 -14.18 14.04 -33.31
N GLN A 522 -12.95 14.17 -32.81
CA GLN A 522 -11.73 14.00 -33.60
C GLN A 522 -11.60 12.57 -34.16
N ARG A 523 -11.96 11.55 -33.36
CA ARG A 523 -11.98 10.15 -33.79
C ARG A 523 -12.98 9.94 -34.93
N GLN A 524 -14.18 10.46 -34.82
CA GLN A 524 -15.21 10.37 -35.85
C GLN A 524 -14.77 11.06 -37.16
N ALA A 525 -14.17 12.24 -37.04
CA ALA A 525 -13.60 12.95 -38.23
C ALA A 525 -12.53 12.09 -38.91
N TRP A 526 -11.58 11.52 -38.15
CA TRP A 526 -10.55 10.64 -38.69
C TRP A 526 -11.14 9.37 -39.34
N LEU A 527 -12.17 8.75 -38.73
CA LEU A 527 -12.83 7.58 -39.30
C LEU A 527 -13.53 7.89 -40.61
N ARG A 528 -14.12 9.09 -40.77
CA ARG A 528 -14.70 9.57 -42.06
C ARG A 528 -13.61 9.76 -43.10
N GLU A 529 -12.53 10.44 -42.75
CA GLU A 529 -11.38 10.65 -43.62
C GLU A 529 -10.79 9.33 -44.14
N GLN A 530 -10.76 8.29 -43.32
CA GLN A 530 -10.27 6.95 -43.67
C GLN A 530 -11.33 6.07 -44.37
N GLY A 531 -12.55 6.55 -44.55
CA GLY A 531 -13.63 5.79 -45.17
C GLY A 531 -14.23 4.66 -44.31
N TYR A 532 -13.95 4.64 -43.03
CA TYR A 532 -14.53 3.67 -42.09
C TYR A 532 -15.91 4.06 -41.58
N LEU A 533 -16.21 5.36 -41.59
CA LEU A 533 -17.50 5.92 -41.17
C LEU A 533 -18.12 6.65 -42.39
N GLY A 534 -19.38 6.30 -42.74
CA GLY A 534 -20.09 6.91 -43.87
C GLY A 534 -20.58 8.33 -43.58
N GLU A 535 -20.96 9.04 -44.65
CA GLU A 535 -21.63 10.33 -44.54
C GLU A 535 -22.95 10.18 -43.77
N GLY A 536 -23.20 11.06 -42.81
CA GLY A 536 -24.41 11.02 -41.95
C GLY A 536 -24.43 9.95 -40.86
N GLN A 537 -23.36 9.15 -40.74
CA GLN A 537 -23.18 8.24 -39.64
C GLN A 537 -22.41 8.91 -38.48
N ASP A 538 -22.94 8.84 -37.28
CA ASP A 538 -22.25 9.33 -36.07
C ASP A 538 -21.54 8.20 -35.33
N ARG A 539 -21.83 6.93 -35.63
CA ARG A 539 -21.26 5.76 -34.95
C ARG A 539 -20.99 4.62 -35.92
N LEU A 540 -19.95 3.86 -35.63
CA LEU A 540 -19.66 2.61 -36.32
C LEU A 540 -20.72 1.54 -35.99
N SER A 541 -21.14 0.79 -36.99
CA SER A 541 -21.94 -0.41 -36.82
C SER A 541 -21.12 -1.52 -36.15
N ASP A 542 -21.79 -2.57 -35.67
CA ASP A 542 -21.11 -3.74 -35.09
C ASP A 542 -20.15 -4.40 -36.09
N ASP A 543 -20.55 -4.48 -37.37
CA ASP A 543 -19.73 -5.05 -38.45
C ASP A 543 -18.48 -4.19 -38.75
N GLN A 544 -18.64 -2.88 -38.76
CA GLN A 544 -17.52 -1.95 -38.95
C GLN A 544 -16.52 -2.06 -37.80
N ARG A 545 -17.01 -2.14 -36.55
CA ARG A 545 -16.16 -2.36 -35.36
C ARG A 545 -15.46 -3.72 -35.41
N ALA A 546 -16.19 -4.80 -35.78
CA ALA A 546 -15.62 -6.13 -35.93
C ALA A 546 -14.51 -6.16 -36.99
N ARG A 547 -14.70 -5.43 -38.12
CA ARG A 547 -13.69 -5.30 -39.16
C ARG A 547 -12.42 -4.59 -38.65
N LEU A 548 -12.56 -3.45 -37.94
CA LEU A 548 -11.43 -2.73 -37.36
C LEU A 548 -10.67 -3.60 -36.33
N ARG A 549 -11.38 -4.35 -35.50
CA ARG A 549 -10.82 -5.31 -34.53
C ARG A 549 -10.05 -6.43 -35.22
N GLY A 550 -10.61 -6.99 -36.30
CA GLY A 550 -9.96 -8.03 -37.11
C GLY A 550 -8.66 -7.54 -37.73
N MET A 551 -8.68 -6.35 -38.32
CA MET A 551 -7.47 -5.72 -38.93
C MET A 551 -6.36 -5.50 -37.89
N GLU A 552 -6.70 -5.09 -36.68
CA GLU A 552 -5.75 -4.91 -35.58
C GLU A 552 -5.17 -6.24 -35.09
N LEU A 553 -6.02 -7.25 -34.87
CA LEU A 553 -5.58 -8.60 -34.50
C LEU A 553 -4.62 -9.20 -35.53
N THR A 554 -4.94 -9.08 -36.81
CA THR A 554 -4.06 -9.56 -37.90
C THR A 554 -2.69 -8.86 -37.84
N ARG A 555 -2.68 -7.55 -37.66
CA ARG A 555 -1.45 -6.75 -37.55
C ARG A 555 -0.62 -7.11 -36.32
N ALA A 556 -1.25 -7.23 -35.18
CA ALA A 556 -0.60 -7.64 -33.92
C ALA A 556 -0.02 -9.05 -34.03
N SER A 557 -0.78 -9.98 -34.62
CA SER A 557 -0.33 -11.36 -34.85
C SER A 557 0.86 -11.39 -35.82
N ALA A 558 0.81 -10.64 -36.92
CA ALA A 558 1.94 -10.54 -37.84
C ALA A 558 3.20 -9.97 -37.19
N ALA A 559 3.08 -8.94 -36.38
CA ALA A 559 4.21 -8.36 -35.65
C ALA A 559 4.83 -9.35 -34.64
N ILE A 560 4.02 -10.16 -33.95
CA ILE A 560 4.51 -11.20 -33.04
C ILE A 560 5.15 -12.33 -33.83
N ALA A 561 4.53 -12.78 -34.92
CA ALA A 561 5.04 -13.83 -35.79
C ALA A 561 6.43 -13.47 -36.35
N ALA A 562 6.61 -12.24 -36.87
CA ALA A 562 7.88 -11.75 -37.36
C ALA A 562 8.99 -11.74 -36.29
N ARG A 563 8.65 -11.41 -35.06
CA ARG A 563 9.61 -11.36 -33.96
C ARG A 563 9.96 -12.74 -33.40
N THR A 564 9.04 -13.70 -33.47
CA THR A 564 9.19 -15.01 -32.83
C THR A 564 9.43 -16.13 -33.82
N SER A 565 9.30 -15.88 -35.13
CA SER A 565 9.37 -16.88 -36.20
C SER A 565 8.36 -18.03 -36.01
N ARG A 566 7.17 -17.73 -35.44
CA ARG A 566 6.09 -18.69 -35.16
C ARG A 566 4.83 -18.33 -35.96
N GLU A 567 4.02 -19.33 -36.21
CA GLU A 567 2.74 -19.16 -36.89
C GLU A 567 1.65 -18.67 -35.92
N ALA A 568 0.83 -17.73 -36.37
CA ALA A 568 -0.28 -17.20 -35.61
C ALA A 568 -1.56 -18.01 -35.89
N LEU A 569 -2.12 -18.66 -34.87
CA LEU A 569 -3.36 -19.40 -34.97
C LEU A 569 -4.56 -18.57 -34.50
N THR A 570 -5.62 -18.57 -35.30
CA THR A 570 -6.93 -18.03 -34.91
C THR A 570 -7.87 -19.17 -34.57
N LEU A 571 -8.20 -19.34 -33.30
CA LEU A 571 -9.08 -20.41 -32.85
C LEU A 571 -10.52 -20.16 -33.30
N GLN A 572 -11.17 -21.20 -33.85
CA GLN A 572 -12.60 -21.23 -34.17
C GLN A 572 -13.38 -21.91 -33.04
N PRO A 573 -14.73 -21.75 -32.97
CA PRO A 573 -15.55 -22.50 -32.03
C PRO A 573 -15.36 -24.01 -32.22
N GLY A 574 -14.92 -24.71 -31.16
CA GLY A 574 -14.56 -26.12 -31.18
C GLY A 574 -13.06 -26.38 -31.10
N ASP A 575 -12.23 -25.40 -31.46
CA ASP A 575 -10.77 -25.56 -31.44
C ASP A 575 -10.22 -25.54 -30.03
N GLY A 576 -9.15 -26.33 -29.82
CA GLY A 576 -8.33 -26.34 -28.62
C GLY A 576 -6.90 -25.94 -28.95
N PHE A 577 -6.22 -25.31 -27.98
CA PHE A 577 -4.81 -24.96 -28.09
C PHE A 577 -4.08 -25.17 -26.77
N GLU A 578 -2.92 -25.81 -26.81
CA GLU A 578 -2.07 -26.01 -25.64
C GLU A 578 -0.75 -25.26 -25.83
N GLY A 579 -0.38 -24.46 -24.83
CA GLY A 579 0.83 -23.68 -24.88
C GLY A 579 1.13 -22.95 -23.57
N THR A 580 2.30 -22.33 -23.51
CA THR A 580 2.72 -21.52 -22.36
C THR A 580 2.13 -20.12 -22.48
N LEU A 581 1.60 -19.59 -21.37
CA LEU A 581 1.24 -18.17 -21.28
C LEU A 581 2.52 -17.33 -21.22
N GLU A 582 2.89 -16.70 -22.32
CA GLU A 582 4.15 -15.97 -22.47
C GLU A 582 4.06 -14.53 -21.99
N GLY A 583 2.89 -13.91 -22.16
CA GLY A 583 2.71 -12.51 -21.82
C GLY A 583 1.38 -11.95 -22.29
N ARG A 584 1.38 -10.66 -22.55
CA ARG A 584 0.19 -9.92 -22.98
C ARG A 584 0.53 -8.86 -24.00
N VAL A 585 -0.47 -8.45 -24.77
CA VAL A 585 -0.42 -7.31 -25.70
C VAL A 585 -1.68 -6.46 -25.50
N ASP A 586 -1.48 -5.14 -25.47
CA ASP A 586 -2.56 -4.18 -25.34
C ASP A 586 -3.01 -3.74 -26.75
N LEU A 587 -4.28 -3.99 -27.06
CA LEU A 587 -4.94 -3.63 -28.30
C LEU A 587 -6.01 -2.57 -28.01
N GLY A 588 -6.44 -1.84 -29.02
CA GLY A 588 -7.48 -0.82 -28.89
C GLY A 588 -8.79 -1.37 -28.35
N ALA A 589 -9.17 -2.58 -28.76
CA ALA A 589 -10.36 -3.27 -28.29
C ALA A 589 -10.20 -3.89 -26.90
N GLY A 590 -8.98 -4.02 -26.39
CA GLY A 590 -8.69 -4.60 -25.08
C GLY A 590 -7.38 -5.38 -25.03
N ARG A 591 -7.03 -5.80 -23.83
CA ARG A 591 -5.81 -6.58 -23.59
C ARG A 591 -5.97 -8.03 -24.01
N MET A 592 -4.94 -8.58 -24.66
CA MET A 592 -4.90 -9.98 -25.10
C MET A 592 -3.74 -10.72 -24.41
N ALA A 593 -3.95 -11.99 -24.10
CA ALA A 593 -2.91 -12.92 -23.66
C ALA A 593 -2.25 -13.57 -24.87
N ILE A 594 -0.93 -13.73 -24.84
CA ILE A 594 -0.15 -14.48 -25.82
C ILE A 594 0.09 -15.86 -25.23
N VAL A 595 -0.48 -16.87 -25.87
CA VAL A 595 -0.26 -18.28 -25.49
C VAL A 595 0.39 -18.97 -26.65
N GLY A 596 1.57 -19.57 -26.43
CA GLY A 596 2.37 -20.14 -27.50
C GLY A 596 3.08 -21.43 -27.12
N ASN A 597 3.41 -22.20 -28.14
CA ASN A 597 4.29 -23.35 -28.09
C ASN A 597 5.53 -23.11 -28.97
N ALA A 598 6.31 -24.13 -29.28
CA ALA A 598 7.53 -23.99 -30.06
C ALA A 598 7.31 -23.53 -31.51
N LYS A 599 6.12 -23.78 -32.09
CA LYS A 599 5.84 -23.52 -33.51
C LYS A 599 4.79 -22.45 -33.75
N GLU A 600 3.83 -22.34 -32.83
CA GLU A 600 2.59 -21.59 -33.02
C GLU A 600 2.26 -20.75 -31.78
N PHE A 601 1.44 -19.73 -31.96
CA PHE A 601 0.85 -18.98 -30.87
C PHE A 601 -0.57 -18.52 -31.22
N THR A 602 -1.34 -18.20 -30.18
CA THR A 602 -2.67 -17.62 -30.32
C THR A 602 -2.86 -16.43 -29.39
N LEU A 603 -3.71 -15.48 -29.81
CA LEU A 603 -4.11 -14.33 -29.01
C LEU A 603 -5.52 -14.58 -28.45
N VAL A 604 -5.65 -14.55 -27.12
CA VAL A 604 -6.94 -14.73 -26.44
C VAL A 604 -7.21 -13.58 -25.49
N PRO A 605 -8.49 -13.20 -25.24
CA PRO A 605 -8.81 -12.12 -24.32
C PRO A 605 -8.18 -12.31 -22.95
N TRP A 606 -7.51 -11.27 -22.46
CA TRP A 606 -6.89 -11.28 -21.14
C TRP A 606 -7.93 -11.40 -20.02
N ARG A 607 -7.60 -12.16 -19.01
CA ARG A 607 -8.32 -12.23 -17.73
C ARG A 607 -7.33 -11.95 -16.61
N GLU A 608 -7.72 -11.20 -15.60
CA GLU A 608 -6.82 -10.86 -14.45
C GLU A 608 -6.23 -12.11 -13.77
N ALA A 609 -7.00 -13.21 -13.72
CA ALA A 609 -6.53 -14.48 -13.19
C ALA A 609 -5.31 -15.05 -13.93
N LEU A 610 -5.10 -14.66 -15.20
CA LEU A 610 -3.96 -15.08 -16.01
C LEU A 610 -2.65 -14.39 -15.59
N GLY A 611 -2.70 -13.23 -14.98
CA GLY A 611 -1.49 -12.49 -14.56
C GLY A 611 -0.55 -13.30 -13.67
N ARG A 612 -1.12 -14.17 -12.82
CA ARG A 612 -0.36 -15.07 -11.94
C ARG A 612 0.09 -16.36 -12.59
N GLN A 613 -0.28 -16.58 -13.85
CA GLN A 613 -0.02 -17.80 -14.60
C GLN A 613 1.00 -17.61 -15.73
N ILE A 614 1.57 -16.42 -15.89
CA ILE A 614 2.63 -16.18 -16.88
C ILE A 614 3.78 -17.17 -16.66
N GLY A 615 4.22 -17.82 -17.73
CA GLY A 615 5.21 -18.88 -17.75
C GLY A 615 4.67 -20.28 -17.40
N ARG A 616 3.34 -20.47 -17.29
CA ARG A 616 2.71 -21.79 -17.10
C ARG A 616 2.03 -22.27 -18.36
N GLU A 617 1.95 -23.58 -18.49
CA GLU A 617 1.19 -24.24 -19.54
C GLU A 617 -0.32 -24.05 -19.29
N LEU A 618 -1.02 -23.65 -20.33
CA LEU A 618 -2.46 -23.49 -20.39
C LEU A 618 -3.03 -24.37 -21.51
N SER A 619 -4.14 -25.04 -21.25
CA SER A 619 -5.00 -25.59 -22.26
C SER A 619 -6.19 -24.66 -22.44
N ILE A 620 -6.41 -24.20 -23.65
CA ILE A 620 -7.46 -23.26 -24.04
C ILE A 620 -8.41 -23.99 -24.95
N GLN A 621 -9.72 -23.80 -24.76
CA GLN A 621 -10.75 -24.33 -25.63
C GLN A 621 -11.73 -23.22 -25.99
N ARG A 622 -11.94 -22.99 -27.29
CA ARG A 622 -12.93 -22.04 -27.79
C ARG A 622 -14.29 -22.75 -27.94
N THR A 623 -15.24 -22.27 -27.18
CA THR A 623 -16.63 -22.78 -27.26
C THR A 623 -17.52 -21.76 -27.95
N ALA A 624 -18.72 -22.17 -28.37
CA ALA A 624 -19.71 -21.24 -28.93
C ALA A 624 -20.10 -20.08 -27.98
N ARG A 625 -19.92 -20.27 -26.67
CA ARG A 625 -20.21 -19.26 -25.63
C ARG A 625 -19.00 -18.45 -25.17
N GLY A 626 -17.79 -18.67 -25.75
CA GLY A 626 -16.56 -17.97 -25.37
C GLY A 626 -15.38 -18.91 -25.21
N LEU A 627 -14.39 -18.48 -24.45
CA LEU A 627 -13.16 -19.22 -24.15
C LEU A 627 -13.20 -19.83 -22.76
N SER A 628 -12.92 -21.13 -22.67
CA SER A 628 -12.57 -21.79 -21.42
C SER A 628 -11.06 -22.07 -21.40
N TRP A 629 -10.47 -22.09 -20.23
CA TRP A 629 -9.06 -22.42 -20.05
C TRP A 629 -8.86 -23.22 -18.77
N SER A 630 -7.90 -24.12 -18.79
CA SER A 630 -7.44 -24.88 -17.64
C SER A 630 -5.92 -24.79 -17.53
N LEU A 631 -5.41 -24.89 -16.30
CA LEU A 631 -3.98 -25.03 -16.06
C LEU A 631 -3.61 -26.46 -16.41
N GLY A 632 -2.59 -26.65 -17.26
CA GLY A 632 -2.02 -27.97 -17.51
C GLY A 632 -1.61 -28.60 -16.18
N MET A 633 -1.96 -29.86 -15.97
CA MET A 633 -1.41 -30.62 -14.86
C MET A 633 0.10 -30.73 -15.10
N GLU A 634 0.92 -30.35 -14.10
CA GLU A 634 2.35 -30.69 -14.11
C GLU A 634 2.47 -32.19 -14.39
N ARG A 635 2.92 -32.54 -15.59
CA ARG A 635 3.39 -33.90 -15.83
C ARG A 635 4.51 -34.11 -14.84
N ALA A 636 4.25 -34.93 -13.83
CA ALA A 636 5.29 -35.42 -12.96
C ALA A 636 6.46 -35.86 -13.88
N ARG A 637 7.60 -35.16 -13.84
CA ARG A 637 8.83 -35.65 -14.46
C ARG A 637 9.14 -36.93 -13.73
N GLY A 638 8.73 -38.05 -14.37
CA GLY A 638 9.06 -39.36 -13.92
C GLY A 638 10.56 -39.47 -13.75
N LEU A 639 10.97 -39.83 -12.56
CA LEU A 639 12.24 -40.45 -12.28
C LEU A 639 12.38 -41.64 -13.23
N ALA A 640 13.20 -41.50 -14.25
CA ALA A 640 13.77 -42.61 -14.98
C ALA A 640 15.28 -42.59 -14.70
N ARG A 641 15.65 -43.57 -13.91
CA ARG A 641 16.95 -44.24 -13.62
C ARG A 641 18.23 -43.52 -14.02
#